data_231dd2a4d07390b79837226563f8a91d
#
_entry.id   231dd2a4d07390b79837226563f8a91d
#
_cell.length_a   1.000
_cell.length_b   1.000
_cell.length_c   1.000
_cell.angle_alpha   90.00
_cell.angle_beta   90.00
_cell.angle_gamma   90.00
#
_symmetry.space_group_name_H-M   'P 1'
#
loop_
_entity.id
_entity.type
_entity.pdbx_description
1 polymer ?
#
loop_
_entity_poly.entity_id
_entity_poly.type
_entity_poly.pdbx_seq_one_letter_code
_entity_poly.pdbx_strand_id
1 'polypeptide(L)'
;MEVPTYAFQGERYWLEAPRNTGDLSAAGLDQAGHPMLGAAVELAGDAGTLYTGRFSLATHPWLADHLVGGTVLLPGAAFVDLALHCAAHAGLAMVDDLTLHAPLALPAQGVVDLQVVASGPDDTGRRRVTIHGRSADTDSGQDWVLHASGVLTPVADPAGTTPANWPPVDAVPVDLTGLYDRLAEHGYGYGTAFRGLTGLWRDPEHCYAEITLPEGTDPAGHRLHPALLDAALHPLLALALADTDGPLPLRIPFSWQGVTATDVTPTRLRVRWDASGGETVRMDMADDTGVPIGSVRALTLREIDPARLAALRTDRLPLHEIRWSPVEIPAVADPTQDRVLVGADGHHLRELPGVDPVDYPDIESLRAAVADGRPAPSTVLVSCTGSAPGAGPDPAGTGLPTRRVLDLVQGWLACGELAQSKLVVVTSGALPLPGDADVDLAVAPVAGLLRTARAENPGAVVHIDVDADSGTALPGALATGEPEIALRHGVGLVPRMVVRRSEEPATPPRLDPDGTVLITGATGALGALVARHLVTTYGVRHLLLLSRRGADAPGAEELLADLTALGATARLVACDVGERESVAAALATVPAAHPLTAVVHAAGVIDDGVLPSLTPQRLDAVWQPKAQAALHLHELTADADLAAFVLFSSVAGQLGNLGQGNYAAANVALDALAEHRRAAGLVGTSLVWGLWGDTDGTGAGAAAKLDRAALDRVSRGGLLPLSLDEGLALFDDALAAGPAVLVTARFDIAGLSARTETDNVPPRLYGLARTARRPGGGQQPSQPLVTRLAGLPVGEQQKIVLDLVRRNVVAVLGGDRVARVDDDLSFKELGFESLSAVELRNRLSAATGLQLPATMVFDHPRPTSLADFIRETAAPADAEGPVLAELDRLSAAMAAASSDRGLRRLVASRLESMLADWKAAPTDRQTGTDANALIESASVAEIFDLIDQEFGTVPQ
;
A
#
# COMPACT_ATOMS: atom_id res chain seq x y z
N MET A 1 -41.16 -9.42 -38.76
CA MET A 1 -39.93 -9.65 -39.52
C MET A 1 -38.79 -9.53 -38.48
N GLU A 2 -38.42 -10.67 -37.87
CA GLU A 2 -37.34 -10.72 -36.89
C GLU A 2 -36.02 -10.59 -37.64
N VAL A 3 -35.18 -9.61 -37.22
CA VAL A 3 -33.83 -9.43 -37.72
C VAL A 3 -32.95 -10.38 -36.94
N PRO A 4 -32.10 -11.22 -37.59
CA PRO A 4 -31.21 -12.11 -36.87
C PRO A 4 -30.17 -11.25 -36.12
N THR A 5 -30.01 -11.50 -34.82
CA THR A 5 -28.95 -10.93 -33.99
C THR A 5 -27.59 -11.46 -34.45
N TYR A 6 -26.74 -10.57 -34.91
CA TYR A 6 -25.35 -10.87 -35.28
C TYR A 6 -24.59 -11.21 -33.99
N ALA A 7 -24.09 -12.43 -33.88
CA ALA A 7 -23.18 -12.82 -32.82
C ALA A 7 -21.82 -12.17 -33.08
N PHE A 8 -21.51 -11.11 -32.35
CA PHE A 8 -20.17 -10.56 -32.34
C PHE A 8 -19.22 -11.59 -31.71
N GLN A 9 -18.39 -12.21 -32.50
CA GLN A 9 -17.18 -12.89 -32.02
C GLN A 9 -16.20 -11.78 -31.64
N GLY A 10 -16.15 -11.49 -30.34
CA GLY A 10 -15.20 -10.50 -29.79
C GLY A 10 -13.81 -11.08 -29.74
N GLU A 11 -13.03 -10.97 -30.80
CA GLU A 11 -11.58 -11.03 -30.69
C GLU A 11 -11.10 -9.70 -30.11
N ARG A 12 -10.36 -9.76 -28.98
CA ARG A 12 -9.75 -8.59 -28.36
C ARG A 12 -8.57 -8.13 -29.20
N TYR A 13 -8.78 -7.16 -30.05
CA TYR A 13 -7.69 -6.38 -30.69
C TYR A 13 -7.28 -5.25 -29.72
N TRP A 14 -6.49 -5.58 -28.72
CA TRP A 14 -5.68 -4.57 -28.06
C TRP A 14 -4.50 -4.27 -28.97
N LEU A 15 -4.36 -3.03 -29.38
CA LEU A 15 -3.11 -2.50 -29.88
C LEU A 15 -2.11 -2.64 -28.73
N GLU A 16 -1.23 -3.64 -28.81
CA GLU A 16 -0.03 -3.61 -27.99
C GLU A 16 0.66 -2.30 -28.34
N ALA A 17 0.87 -1.45 -27.33
CA ALA A 17 1.68 -0.26 -27.52
C ALA A 17 3.02 -0.76 -28.09
N PRO A 18 3.48 -0.24 -29.25
CA PRO A 18 4.78 -0.66 -29.77
C PRO A 18 5.77 -0.45 -28.64
N ARG A 19 6.62 -1.47 -28.39
CA ARG A 19 7.77 -1.31 -27.49
C ARG A 19 8.48 -0.07 -28.01
N ASN A 20 8.28 1.05 -27.32
CA ASN A 20 8.82 2.34 -27.74
C ASN A 20 10.31 2.28 -27.46
N THR A 21 11.08 1.70 -28.37
CA THR A 21 12.49 2.02 -28.50
C THR A 21 12.51 3.46 -28.98
N GLY A 22 12.44 4.41 -28.03
CA GLY A 22 12.70 5.80 -28.33
C GLY A 22 14.00 5.88 -29.13
N ASP A 23 14.11 6.81 -30.05
CA ASP A 23 15.34 7.03 -30.81
C ASP A 23 16.49 7.34 -29.82
N LEU A 24 17.25 6.31 -29.43
CA LEU A 24 18.35 6.42 -28.47
C LEU A 24 19.49 7.26 -29.05
N SER A 25 19.58 7.35 -30.38
CA SER A 25 20.62 8.09 -31.06
C SER A 25 20.52 9.61 -30.80
N ALA A 26 19.33 10.15 -30.64
CA ALA A 26 19.10 11.53 -30.25
C ALA A 26 19.66 11.88 -28.85
N ALA A 27 19.82 10.87 -27.98
CA ALA A 27 20.42 11.01 -26.65
C ALA A 27 21.91 10.66 -26.61
N GLY A 28 22.54 10.35 -27.77
CA GLY A 28 23.94 9.91 -27.86
C GLY A 28 24.15 8.50 -27.32
N LEU A 29 23.12 7.64 -27.40
CA LEU A 29 23.13 6.26 -26.96
C LEU A 29 22.98 5.34 -28.17
N ASP A 30 23.68 4.22 -28.16
CA ASP A 30 23.53 3.15 -29.16
C ASP A 30 22.62 2.04 -28.63
N GLN A 31 21.97 1.30 -29.53
CA GLN A 31 21.26 0.09 -29.13
C GLN A 31 22.27 -0.98 -28.70
N ALA A 32 22.06 -1.55 -27.52
CA ALA A 32 22.96 -2.59 -27.00
C ALA A 32 22.92 -3.90 -27.81
N GLY A 33 21.84 -4.18 -28.56
CA GLY A 33 21.70 -5.39 -29.36
C GLY A 33 21.57 -6.71 -28.59
N HIS A 34 21.20 -6.64 -27.30
CA HIS A 34 20.99 -7.78 -26.42
C HIS A 34 19.63 -7.69 -25.73
N PRO A 35 18.85 -8.78 -25.60
CA PRO A 35 17.48 -8.73 -25.05
C PRO A 35 17.35 -8.12 -23.65
N MET A 36 18.35 -8.33 -22.80
CA MET A 36 18.37 -7.82 -21.41
C MET A 36 19.02 -6.43 -21.29
N LEU A 37 19.58 -5.87 -22.37
CA LEU A 37 20.25 -4.56 -22.39
C LEU A 37 19.53 -3.63 -23.37
N GLY A 38 19.21 -2.41 -22.92
CA GLY A 38 18.51 -1.42 -23.75
C GLY A 38 19.45 -0.51 -24.54
N ALA A 39 20.50 -0.02 -23.89
CA ALA A 39 21.41 0.96 -24.46
C ALA A 39 22.87 0.68 -24.15
N ALA A 40 23.76 1.17 -25.02
CA ALA A 40 25.21 1.19 -24.85
C ALA A 40 25.74 2.62 -24.98
N VAL A 41 26.76 2.95 -24.20
CA VAL A 41 27.45 4.25 -24.22
C VAL A 41 28.96 4.02 -24.24
N GLU A 42 29.65 4.55 -25.25
CA GLU A 42 31.11 4.64 -25.20
C GLU A 42 31.55 5.72 -24.20
N LEU A 43 32.41 5.34 -23.29
CA LEU A 43 32.97 6.27 -22.28
C LEU A 43 34.13 7.05 -22.87
N ALA A 44 34.16 8.36 -22.65
CA ALA A 44 35.21 9.22 -23.17
C ALA A 44 36.63 8.80 -22.71
N GLY A 45 37.62 8.98 -23.56
CA GLY A 45 39.03 8.73 -23.21
C GLY A 45 39.41 7.25 -23.12
N ASP A 46 38.87 6.41 -23.98
CA ASP A 46 39.11 4.95 -24.02
C ASP A 46 38.78 4.23 -22.69
N ALA A 47 37.92 4.83 -21.87
CA ALA A 47 37.54 4.27 -20.56
C ALA A 47 36.68 3.00 -20.68
N GLY A 48 36.17 2.69 -21.90
CA GLY A 48 35.40 1.50 -22.17
C GLY A 48 33.95 1.77 -22.59
N THR A 49 33.08 0.79 -22.39
CA THR A 49 31.68 0.86 -22.76
C THR A 49 30.80 0.53 -21.55
N LEU A 50 29.79 1.35 -21.32
CA LEU A 50 28.73 1.11 -20.36
C LEU A 50 27.49 0.62 -21.10
N TYR A 51 26.96 -0.51 -20.70
CA TYR A 51 25.66 -1.01 -21.13
C TYR A 51 24.66 -0.86 -19.98
N THR A 52 23.45 -0.47 -20.28
CA THR A 52 22.36 -0.40 -19.30
C THR A 52 21.13 -1.11 -19.81
N GLY A 53 20.42 -1.76 -18.89
CA GLY A 53 19.20 -2.49 -19.21
C GLY A 53 18.22 -2.44 -18.07
N ARG A 54 16.96 -2.72 -18.41
CA ARG A 54 15.86 -2.81 -17.47
C ARG A 54 14.99 -3.99 -17.86
N PHE A 55 14.80 -4.93 -16.95
CA PHE A 55 14.04 -6.14 -17.22
C PHE A 55 13.21 -6.59 -16.00
N SER A 56 12.23 -7.43 -16.24
CA SER A 56 11.31 -7.98 -15.24
C SER A 56 10.81 -9.34 -15.69
N LEU A 57 10.13 -10.07 -14.80
CA LEU A 57 9.44 -11.32 -15.18
C LEU A 57 8.29 -11.07 -16.17
N ALA A 58 7.71 -9.88 -16.21
CA ALA A 58 6.72 -9.52 -17.24
C ALA A 58 7.32 -9.34 -18.63
N THR A 59 8.55 -8.79 -18.74
CA THR A 59 9.26 -8.61 -20.03
C THR A 59 10.06 -9.83 -20.44
N HIS A 60 10.47 -10.68 -19.50
CA HIS A 60 11.25 -11.91 -19.69
C HIS A 60 10.61 -13.07 -18.92
N PRO A 61 9.41 -13.56 -19.32
CA PRO A 61 8.64 -14.53 -18.54
C PRO A 61 9.40 -15.85 -18.30
N TRP A 62 10.28 -16.26 -19.22
CA TRP A 62 11.07 -17.48 -19.10
C TRP A 62 11.97 -17.50 -17.85
N LEU A 63 12.36 -16.34 -17.30
CA LEU A 63 13.16 -16.26 -16.07
C LEU A 63 12.40 -16.77 -14.83
N ALA A 64 11.06 -16.73 -14.82
CA ALA A 64 10.26 -17.27 -13.73
C ALA A 64 10.44 -18.78 -13.55
N ASP A 65 10.89 -19.47 -14.59
CA ASP A 65 11.13 -20.91 -14.63
C ASP A 65 12.47 -21.35 -14.02
N HIS A 66 13.30 -20.42 -13.52
CA HIS A 66 14.57 -20.72 -12.87
C HIS A 66 14.50 -20.46 -11.36
N LEU A 67 14.02 -21.46 -10.61
CA LEU A 67 13.92 -21.40 -9.16
C LEU A 67 15.03 -22.23 -8.49
N VAL A 68 15.72 -21.61 -7.52
CA VAL A 68 16.72 -22.27 -6.70
C VAL A 68 16.41 -21.98 -5.22
N GLY A 69 16.18 -23.00 -4.42
CA GLY A 69 15.74 -22.85 -3.03
C GLY A 69 14.42 -22.07 -2.90
N GLY A 70 13.50 -22.21 -3.88
CA GLY A 70 12.23 -21.50 -3.91
C GLY A 70 12.33 -20.01 -4.25
N THR A 71 13.51 -19.52 -4.69
CA THR A 71 13.75 -18.12 -5.09
C THR A 71 14.01 -18.07 -6.59
N VAL A 72 13.34 -17.18 -7.31
CA VAL A 72 13.61 -16.91 -8.72
C VAL A 72 14.94 -16.15 -8.83
N LEU A 73 15.93 -16.76 -9.43
CA LEU A 73 17.27 -16.18 -9.62
C LEU A 73 17.57 -15.93 -11.09
N LEU A 74 18.31 -14.86 -11.36
CA LEU A 74 18.98 -14.73 -12.66
C LEU A 74 19.99 -15.87 -12.79
N PRO A 75 19.89 -16.75 -13.81
CA PRO A 75 20.81 -17.87 -13.99
C PRO A 75 22.27 -17.40 -14.08
N GLY A 76 23.21 -18.16 -13.54
CA GLY A 76 24.64 -17.93 -13.73
C GLY A 76 25.02 -17.85 -15.21
N ALA A 77 24.35 -18.62 -16.04
CA ALA A 77 24.46 -18.61 -17.50
C ALA A 77 24.12 -17.26 -18.15
N ALA A 78 23.21 -16.46 -17.56
CA ALA A 78 22.87 -15.14 -18.09
C ALA A 78 24.03 -14.14 -17.92
N PHE A 79 24.77 -14.21 -16.82
CA PHE A 79 25.97 -13.38 -16.64
C PHE A 79 27.05 -13.74 -17.66
N VAL A 80 27.16 -15.01 -18.03
CA VAL A 80 28.08 -15.49 -19.10
C VAL A 80 27.67 -14.92 -20.44
N ASP A 81 26.39 -15.00 -20.80
CA ASP A 81 25.87 -14.49 -22.09
C ASP A 81 26.10 -12.97 -22.21
N LEU A 82 25.85 -12.20 -21.15
CA LEU A 82 26.15 -10.77 -21.07
C LEU A 82 27.64 -10.47 -21.27
N ALA A 83 28.53 -11.25 -20.63
CA ALA A 83 29.97 -11.08 -20.77
C ALA A 83 30.45 -11.45 -22.19
N LEU A 84 29.92 -12.53 -22.80
CA LEU A 84 30.19 -12.92 -24.20
C LEU A 84 29.71 -11.85 -25.17
N HIS A 85 28.55 -11.23 -24.92
CA HIS A 85 28.05 -10.13 -25.75
C HIS A 85 29.02 -8.93 -25.69
N CYS A 86 29.49 -8.54 -24.51
CA CYS A 86 30.49 -7.48 -24.36
C CYS A 86 31.81 -7.81 -25.02
N ALA A 87 32.27 -9.06 -24.91
CA ALA A 87 33.49 -9.53 -25.60
C ALA A 87 33.38 -9.39 -27.12
N ALA A 88 32.27 -9.88 -27.68
CA ALA A 88 32.02 -9.79 -29.13
C ALA A 88 31.90 -8.33 -29.62
N HIS A 89 31.20 -7.48 -28.89
CA HIS A 89 31.08 -6.05 -29.20
C HIS A 89 32.43 -5.35 -29.18
N ALA A 90 33.33 -5.75 -28.27
CA ALA A 90 34.70 -5.24 -28.20
C ALA A 90 35.69 -5.95 -29.17
N GLY A 91 35.26 -6.89 -30.03
CA GLY A 91 36.11 -7.64 -30.91
C GLY A 91 37.03 -8.63 -30.19
N LEU A 92 36.68 -9.07 -28.98
CA LEU A 92 37.43 -10.03 -28.16
C LEU A 92 36.90 -11.45 -28.34
N ALA A 93 37.76 -12.44 -28.14
CA ALA A 93 37.50 -13.84 -28.52
C ALA A 93 36.91 -14.69 -27.38
N MET A 94 37.13 -14.30 -26.11
CA MET A 94 36.83 -15.18 -24.98
C MET A 94 36.59 -14.40 -23.70
N VAL A 95 35.75 -14.94 -22.83
CA VAL A 95 35.66 -14.58 -21.39
C VAL A 95 36.69 -15.46 -20.64
N ASP A 96 37.84 -14.88 -20.29
CA ASP A 96 38.94 -15.60 -19.64
C ASP A 96 38.59 -16.04 -18.21
N ASP A 97 37.98 -15.17 -17.46
CA ASP A 97 37.46 -15.44 -16.10
C ASP A 97 36.18 -14.63 -15.87
N LEU A 98 35.20 -15.24 -15.20
CA LEU A 98 33.99 -14.58 -14.70
C LEU A 98 33.62 -15.18 -13.36
N THR A 99 33.73 -14.38 -12.31
CA THR A 99 33.38 -14.76 -10.94
C THR A 99 32.05 -14.13 -10.54
N LEU A 100 31.14 -14.95 -10.02
CA LEU A 100 29.83 -14.54 -9.52
C LEU A 100 29.93 -14.26 -8.02
N HIS A 101 29.68 -13.02 -7.58
CA HIS A 101 29.86 -12.55 -6.21
C HIS A 101 28.58 -12.67 -5.39
N ALA A 102 27.44 -12.34 -5.99
CA ALA A 102 26.14 -12.35 -5.34
C ALA A 102 25.05 -12.84 -6.31
N PRO A 103 24.13 -13.71 -5.89
CA PRO A 103 22.96 -14.05 -6.69
C PRO A 103 22.10 -12.80 -6.92
N LEU A 104 21.47 -12.70 -8.10
CA LEU A 104 20.48 -11.68 -8.42
C LEU A 104 19.09 -12.31 -8.32
N ALA A 105 18.38 -12.03 -7.24
CA ALA A 105 16.98 -12.45 -7.08
C ALA A 105 16.06 -11.53 -7.88
N LEU A 106 15.08 -12.13 -8.55
CA LEU A 106 14.11 -11.40 -9.37
C LEU A 106 12.79 -11.31 -8.63
N PRO A 107 12.25 -10.08 -8.45
CA PRO A 107 10.94 -9.92 -7.81
C PRO A 107 9.83 -10.46 -8.71
N ALA A 108 8.78 -11.06 -8.13
CA ALA A 108 7.59 -11.50 -8.85
C ALA A 108 6.88 -10.33 -9.54
N GLN A 109 6.88 -9.19 -8.89
CA GLN A 109 6.44 -7.90 -9.44
C GLN A 109 7.54 -6.89 -9.22
N GLY A 110 7.79 -6.03 -10.20
CA GLY A 110 8.87 -5.07 -10.13
C GLY A 110 9.85 -5.19 -11.27
N VAL A 111 10.84 -4.34 -11.28
CA VAL A 111 11.80 -4.19 -12.37
C VAL A 111 13.21 -4.16 -11.79
N VAL A 112 14.15 -4.79 -12.50
CA VAL A 112 15.57 -4.75 -12.15
C VAL A 112 16.31 -3.86 -13.16
N ASP A 113 17.05 -2.88 -12.65
CA ASP A 113 18.03 -2.13 -13.42
C ASP A 113 19.35 -2.91 -13.46
N LEU A 114 19.95 -3.03 -14.63
CA LEU A 114 21.22 -3.70 -14.85
C LEU A 114 22.23 -2.73 -15.46
N GLN A 115 23.46 -2.78 -14.99
CA GLN A 115 24.60 -2.10 -15.61
C GLN A 115 25.73 -3.09 -15.84
N VAL A 116 26.24 -3.11 -17.09
CA VAL A 116 27.43 -3.87 -17.45
C VAL A 116 28.49 -2.87 -17.91
N VAL A 117 29.67 -2.90 -17.30
CA VAL A 117 30.79 -2.04 -17.66
C VAL A 117 31.91 -2.89 -18.20
N ALA A 118 32.26 -2.70 -19.49
CA ALA A 118 33.48 -3.23 -20.07
C ALA A 118 34.53 -2.11 -20.10
N SER A 119 35.63 -2.26 -19.36
CA SER A 119 36.69 -1.24 -19.29
C SER A 119 37.38 -1.03 -20.62
N GLY A 120 38.14 0.06 -20.75
CA GLY A 120 39.13 0.18 -21.80
C GLY A 120 40.17 -0.97 -21.79
N PRO A 121 40.85 -1.22 -22.95
CA PRO A 121 41.87 -2.27 -23.02
C PRO A 121 43.07 -1.95 -22.14
N ASP A 122 43.63 -2.97 -21.50
CA ASP A 122 44.96 -2.89 -20.90
C ASP A 122 46.09 -3.05 -21.94
N ASP A 123 47.36 -2.99 -21.49
CA ASP A 123 48.54 -3.13 -22.34
C ASP A 123 48.60 -4.46 -23.11
N THR A 124 47.79 -5.46 -22.75
CA THR A 124 47.67 -6.78 -23.39
C THR A 124 46.44 -6.92 -24.26
N GLY A 125 45.62 -5.85 -24.36
CA GLY A 125 44.36 -5.84 -25.09
C GLY A 125 43.19 -6.49 -24.31
N ARG A 126 43.39 -6.87 -23.04
CA ARG A 126 42.33 -7.42 -22.17
C ARG A 126 41.45 -6.30 -21.67
N ARG A 127 40.19 -6.63 -21.39
CA ARG A 127 39.23 -5.69 -20.76
C ARG A 127 38.61 -6.32 -19.49
N ARG A 128 38.46 -5.55 -18.46
CA ARG A 128 37.69 -5.97 -17.27
C ARG A 128 36.21 -5.78 -17.56
N VAL A 129 35.37 -6.73 -17.15
CA VAL A 129 33.93 -6.61 -17.17
C VAL A 129 33.38 -6.68 -15.75
N THR A 130 32.39 -5.82 -15.42
CA THR A 130 31.65 -5.87 -14.16
C THR A 130 30.16 -5.75 -14.42
N ILE A 131 29.35 -6.53 -13.70
CA ILE A 131 27.90 -6.58 -13.86
C ILE A 131 27.26 -6.23 -12.51
N HIS A 132 26.47 -5.15 -12.52
CA HIS A 132 25.79 -4.63 -11.33
C HIS A 132 24.28 -4.64 -11.57
N GLY A 133 23.53 -4.96 -10.54
CA GLY A 133 22.07 -4.91 -10.52
C GLY A 133 21.53 -4.13 -9.33
N ARG A 134 20.31 -3.63 -9.46
CA ARG A 134 19.54 -3.09 -8.35
C ARG A 134 18.05 -3.22 -8.67
N SER A 135 17.18 -3.30 -7.63
CA SER A 135 15.74 -3.18 -7.81
C SER A 135 15.37 -1.73 -8.19
N ALA A 136 14.60 -1.54 -9.27
CA ALA A 136 14.16 -0.21 -9.71
C ALA A 136 12.98 0.34 -8.88
N ASP A 137 12.28 -0.52 -8.14
CA ASP A 137 11.08 -0.16 -7.38
C ASP A 137 11.40 0.39 -5.98
N THR A 138 12.62 0.28 -5.54
CA THR A 138 13.11 0.93 -4.32
C THR A 138 13.65 2.31 -4.67
N ASP A 139 12.95 3.30 -4.20
CA ASP A 139 13.27 4.72 -4.29
C ASP A 139 14.76 5.01 -4.04
N SER A 140 15.39 5.68 -4.99
CA SER A 140 16.69 6.36 -4.97
C SER A 140 17.48 6.27 -3.66
N GLY A 141 18.20 5.19 -3.45
CA GLY A 141 19.06 4.97 -2.29
C GLY A 141 19.55 3.54 -2.13
N GLN A 142 19.10 2.57 -2.92
CA GLN A 142 19.79 1.28 -2.99
C GLN A 142 21.05 1.42 -3.83
N ASP A 143 22.16 1.06 -3.22
CA ASP A 143 23.44 0.99 -3.89
C ASP A 143 23.43 -0.12 -4.96
N TRP A 144 24.17 0.09 -6.03
CA TRP A 144 24.41 -0.93 -7.03
C TRP A 144 25.14 -2.12 -6.39
N VAL A 145 24.59 -3.32 -6.51
CA VAL A 145 25.21 -4.56 -6.06
C VAL A 145 26.05 -5.15 -7.18
N LEU A 146 27.31 -5.46 -6.90
CA LEU A 146 28.17 -6.20 -7.83
C LEU A 146 27.79 -7.69 -7.81
N HIS A 147 27.23 -8.16 -8.91
CA HIS A 147 26.84 -9.57 -9.09
C HIS A 147 27.92 -10.42 -9.75
N ALA A 148 28.63 -9.86 -10.74
CA ALA A 148 29.69 -10.57 -11.42
C ALA A 148 30.84 -9.65 -11.82
N SER A 149 32.05 -10.17 -11.85
CA SER A 149 33.22 -9.52 -12.43
C SER A 149 34.14 -10.50 -13.13
N GLY A 150 34.81 -10.04 -14.21
CA GLY A 150 35.66 -10.90 -15.01
C GLY A 150 36.60 -10.16 -15.92
N VAL A 151 37.25 -10.93 -16.79
CA VAL A 151 38.22 -10.47 -17.78
C VAL A 151 37.86 -11.02 -19.14
N LEU A 152 37.83 -10.15 -20.15
CA LEU A 152 37.65 -10.44 -21.54
C LEU A 152 39.02 -10.40 -22.24
N THR A 153 39.30 -11.36 -23.13
CA THR A 153 40.63 -11.48 -23.79
C THR A 153 40.52 -11.68 -25.30
N PRO A 154 41.46 -11.13 -26.07
CA PRO A 154 41.53 -11.38 -27.54
C PRO A 154 42.04 -12.77 -27.89
N VAL A 155 42.60 -13.52 -26.94
CA VAL A 155 43.15 -14.86 -27.19
C VAL A 155 42.10 -15.90 -26.88
N ALA A 156 41.75 -16.73 -27.85
CA ALA A 156 40.84 -17.85 -27.66
C ALA A 156 41.60 -19.14 -27.30
N ASP A 157 41.02 -19.96 -26.43
CA ASP A 157 41.45 -21.33 -26.24
C ASP A 157 41.12 -22.16 -27.50
N PRO A 158 41.92 -23.21 -27.82
CA PRO A 158 41.60 -24.10 -28.95
C PRO A 158 40.21 -24.75 -28.71
N ALA A 159 39.40 -24.78 -29.74
CA ALA A 159 38.08 -25.39 -29.72
C ALA A 159 38.16 -26.83 -29.21
N GLY A 160 37.27 -27.22 -28.31
CA GLY A 160 37.15 -28.60 -27.86
C GLY A 160 36.77 -29.53 -29.00
N THR A 161 37.11 -30.79 -28.87
CA THR A 161 36.76 -31.85 -29.86
C THR A 161 35.59 -32.64 -29.32
N THR A 162 34.50 -32.68 -30.10
CA THR A 162 33.40 -33.64 -29.85
C THR A 162 33.68 -34.97 -30.57
N PRO A 163 33.22 -36.11 -30.02
CA PRO A 163 33.35 -37.41 -30.63
C PRO A 163 32.69 -37.45 -32.01
N ALA A 164 33.35 -38.08 -32.99
CA ALA A 164 32.81 -38.23 -34.34
C ALA A 164 31.51 -39.06 -34.39
N ASN A 165 31.37 -40.02 -33.46
CA ASN A 165 30.12 -40.75 -33.24
C ASN A 165 29.40 -40.24 -32.00
N TRP A 166 28.11 -39.97 -32.14
CA TRP A 166 27.31 -39.44 -31.05
C TRP A 166 26.02 -40.27 -30.85
N PRO A 167 25.70 -40.74 -29.65
CA PRO A 167 26.62 -40.79 -28.49
C PRO A 167 27.80 -41.75 -28.80
N PRO A 168 28.93 -41.70 -28.05
CA PRO A 168 30.01 -42.64 -28.18
C PRO A 168 29.53 -44.09 -27.93
N VAL A 169 30.13 -45.08 -28.69
CA VAL A 169 29.64 -46.45 -28.68
C VAL A 169 29.73 -47.10 -27.29
N ASP A 170 30.71 -46.70 -26.49
CA ASP A 170 30.95 -47.23 -25.14
C ASP A 170 30.22 -46.48 -24.01
N ALA A 171 29.48 -45.40 -24.30
CA ALA A 171 28.75 -44.62 -23.30
C ALA A 171 27.40 -45.25 -23.00
N VAL A 172 27.12 -45.39 -21.70
CA VAL A 172 25.91 -46.01 -21.16
C VAL A 172 24.83 -44.96 -20.92
N PRO A 173 23.59 -45.15 -21.41
CA PRO A 173 22.52 -44.21 -21.19
C PRO A 173 22.14 -44.08 -19.69
N VAL A 174 21.82 -42.88 -19.26
CA VAL A 174 21.31 -42.58 -17.92
C VAL A 174 19.81 -42.29 -18.03
N ASP A 175 19.01 -42.91 -17.14
CA ASP A 175 17.56 -42.70 -17.12
C ASP A 175 17.20 -41.31 -16.56
N LEU A 176 16.50 -40.52 -17.36
CA LEU A 176 16.03 -39.17 -17.05
C LEU A 176 14.56 -39.14 -16.60
N THR A 177 13.91 -40.30 -16.42
CA THR A 177 12.50 -40.38 -16.02
C THR A 177 12.29 -39.69 -14.66
N GLY A 178 11.40 -38.70 -14.59
CA GLY A 178 11.12 -37.94 -13.37
C GLY A 178 12.29 -37.11 -12.84
N LEU A 179 13.32 -36.82 -13.65
CA LEU A 179 14.50 -36.06 -13.24
C LEU A 179 14.14 -34.72 -12.61
N TYR A 180 13.33 -33.93 -13.30
CA TYR A 180 13.02 -32.56 -12.86
C TYR A 180 12.14 -32.53 -11.61
N ASP A 181 11.29 -33.55 -11.39
CA ASP A 181 10.50 -33.69 -10.17
C ASP A 181 11.39 -34.02 -8.98
N ARG A 182 12.37 -34.94 -9.16
CA ARG A 182 13.38 -35.24 -8.15
C ARG A 182 14.30 -34.04 -7.85
N LEU A 183 14.67 -33.24 -8.87
CA LEU A 183 15.44 -32.04 -8.68
C LEU A 183 14.67 -31.00 -7.88
N ALA A 184 13.35 -30.88 -8.10
CA ALA A 184 12.50 -29.98 -7.34
C ALA A 184 12.44 -30.36 -5.84
N GLU A 185 12.41 -31.67 -5.49
CA GLU A 185 12.50 -32.14 -4.11
C GLU A 185 13.80 -31.72 -3.41
N HIS A 186 14.87 -31.47 -4.21
CA HIS A 186 16.17 -31.01 -3.72
C HIS A 186 16.37 -29.49 -3.86
N GLY A 187 15.30 -28.73 -4.15
CA GLY A 187 15.33 -27.28 -4.22
C GLY A 187 15.69 -26.68 -5.59
N TYR A 188 15.78 -27.49 -6.65
CA TYR A 188 15.97 -27.01 -8.02
C TYR A 188 14.64 -27.04 -8.80
N GLY A 189 13.88 -25.97 -8.72
CA GLY A 189 12.55 -25.84 -9.35
C GLY A 189 12.64 -25.33 -10.78
N TYR A 190 13.00 -26.19 -11.73
CA TYR A 190 13.07 -25.82 -13.14
C TYR A 190 11.69 -25.93 -13.81
N GLY A 191 11.19 -24.81 -14.33
CA GLY A 191 10.00 -24.77 -15.16
C GLY A 191 10.29 -25.11 -16.62
N THR A 192 9.27 -24.96 -17.48
CA THR A 192 9.28 -25.41 -18.87
C THR A 192 10.46 -24.88 -19.69
N ALA A 193 10.82 -23.60 -19.51
CA ALA A 193 11.88 -22.95 -20.27
C ALA A 193 13.28 -23.50 -19.96
N PHE A 194 13.48 -24.15 -18.80
CA PHE A 194 14.76 -24.71 -18.37
C PHE A 194 14.85 -26.24 -18.44
N ARG A 195 13.78 -26.95 -18.82
CA ARG A 195 13.78 -28.42 -18.95
C ARG A 195 14.35 -28.86 -20.28
N GLY A 196 15.60 -28.42 -20.55
CA GLY A 196 16.26 -28.64 -21.87
C GLY A 196 17.04 -29.93 -22.00
N LEU A 197 17.32 -30.71 -20.94
CA LEU A 197 18.09 -31.97 -21.04
C LEU A 197 17.22 -33.08 -21.63
N THR A 198 17.57 -33.58 -22.83
CA THR A 198 16.79 -34.55 -23.59
C THR A 198 17.45 -35.92 -23.69
N GLY A 199 18.77 -36.01 -23.48
CA GLY A 199 19.51 -37.25 -23.48
C GLY A 199 20.79 -37.15 -22.64
N LEU A 200 21.15 -38.24 -21.92
CA LEU A 200 22.34 -38.27 -21.11
C LEU A 200 22.99 -39.68 -21.18
N TRP A 201 24.29 -39.70 -21.41
CA TRP A 201 25.11 -40.92 -21.43
C TRP A 201 26.37 -40.67 -20.63
N ARG A 202 26.95 -41.71 -20.06
CA ARG A 202 28.24 -41.64 -19.35
C ARG A 202 29.16 -42.76 -19.70
N ASP A 203 30.45 -42.49 -19.71
CA ASP A 203 31.54 -43.46 -19.64
C ASP A 203 32.39 -43.17 -18.38
N PRO A 204 33.48 -43.91 -18.09
CA PRO A 204 34.29 -43.70 -16.91
C PRO A 204 34.97 -42.33 -16.80
N GLU A 205 35.20 -41.64 -17.91
CA GLU A 205 35.95 -40.38 -18.00
C GLU A 205 35.09 -39.17 -18.33
N HIS A 206 33.92 -39.38 -18.96
CA HIS A 206 33.08 -38.27 -19.48
C HIS A 206 31.60 -38.55 -19.30
N CYS A 207 30.82 -37.47 -19.32
CA CYS A 207 29.41 -37.56 -19.64
C CYS A 207 29.06 -36.77 -20.91
N TYR A 208 28.03 -37.26 -21.62
CA TYR A 208 27.56 -36.72 -22.88
C TYR A 208 26.07 -36.40 -22.78
N ALA A 209 25.67 -35.19 -23.20
CA ALA A 209 24.31 -34.81 -23.13
C ALA A 209 23.79 -34.13 -24.38
N GLU A 210 22.53 -34.36 -24.68
CA GLU A 210 21.78 -33.58 -25.68
C GLU A 210 20.86 -32.59 -24.95
N ILE A 211 21.03 -31.31 -25.32
CA ILE A 211 20.27 -30.22 -24.76
C ILE A 211 19.49 -29.57 -25.90
N THR A 212 18.21 -29.28 -25.67
CA THR A 212 17.33 -28.61 -26.63
C THR A 212 16.66 -27.45 -25.95
N LEU A 213 16.68 -26.28 -26.56
CA LEU A 213 15.92 -25.12 -26.10
C LEU A 213 14.41 -25.41 -26.29
N PRO A 214 13.58 -25.33 -25.24
CA PRO A 214 12.16 -25.63 -25.35
C PRO A 214 11.42 -24.72 -26.33
N GLU A 215 10.38 -25.27 -26.98
CA GLU A 215 9.54 -24.52 -27.92
C GLU A 215 8.92 -23.29 -27.25
N GLY A 216 8.90 -22.16 -27.97
CA GLY A 216 8.38 -20.89 -27.46
C GLY A 216 9.42 -19.99 -26.78
N THR A 217 10.66 -20.45 -26.59
CA THR A 217 11.78 -19.63 -26.10
C THR A 217 12.53 -19.03 -27.29
N ASP A 218 12.58 -17.70 -27.37
CA ASP A 218 13.23 -16.97 -28.48
C ASP A 218 14.74 -16.86 -28.24
N PRO A 219 15.61 -17.50 -29.07
CA PRO A 219 17.06 -17.40 -28.94
C PRO A 219 17.65 -16.09 -29.44
N ALA A 220 16.88 -15.26 -30.14
CA ALA A 220 17.39 -14.08 -30.86
C ALA A 220 18.06 -13.07 -29.90
N GLY A 221 19.22 -12.56 -30.34
CA GLY A 221 19.99 -11.56 -29.59
C GLY A 221 20.88 -12.14 -28.48
N HIS A 222 20.79 -13.42 -28.14
CA HIS A 222 21.71 -14.13 -27.25
C HIS A 222 22.86 -14.80 -28.03
N ARG A 223 24.04 -14.82 -27.43
CA ARG A 223 25.16 -15.63 -27.94
C ARG A 223 24.97 -17.11 -27.60
N LEU A 224 24.67 -17.36 -26.34
CA LEU A 224 24.21 -18.62 -25.79
C LEU A 224 23.00 -18.33 -24.91
N HIS A 225 21.80 -18.73 -25.37
CA HIS A 225 20.61 -18.45 -24.59
C HIS A 225 20.77 -19.01 -23.16
N PRO A 226 20.54 -18.21 -22.11
CA PRO A 226 20.81 -18.63 -20.73
C PRO A 226 20.14 -19.93 -20.33
N ALA A 227 18.89 -20.17 -20.76
CA ALA A 227 18.19 -21.42 -20.45
C ALA A 227 18.85 -22.65 -21.13
N LEU A 228 19.46 -22.48 -22.34
CA LEU A 228 20.16 -23.54 -23.01
C LEU A 228 21.51 -23.86 -22.34
N LEU A 229 22.26 -22.83 -21.97
CA LEU A 229 23.55 -22.98 -21.27
C LEU A 229 23.34 -23.49 -19.83
N ASP A 230 22.28 -23.08 -19.15
CA ASP A 230 21.95 -23.59 -17.81
C ASP A 230 21.53 -25.05 -17.86
N ALA A 231 20.69 -25.44 -18.82
CA ALA A 231 20.31 -26.83 -19.03
C ALA A 231 21.52 -27.74 -19.34
N ALA A 232 22.61 -27.18 -19.92
CA ALA A 232 23.86 -27.87 -20.09
C ALA A 232 24.60 -28.23 -18.77
N LEU A 233 24.22 -27.65 -17.65
CA LEU A 233 24.71 -27.99 -16.29
C LEU A 233 23.90 -29.10 -15.64
N HIS A 234 22.69 -29.38 -16.07
CA HIS A 234 21.79 -30.38 -15.48
C HIS A 234 22.36 -31.81 -15.51
N PRO A 235 23.19 -32.22 -16.49
CA PRO A 235 23.88 -33.52 -16.41
C PRO A 235 24.64 -33.73 -15.12
N LEU A 236 25.28 -32.71 -14.57
CA LEU A 236 26.03 -32.82 -13.30
C LEU A 236 25.10 -33.11 -12.13
N LEU A 237 23.92 -32.47 -12.12
CA LEU A 237 22.88 -32.69 -11.09
C LEU A 237 22.24 -34.09 -11.24
N ALA A 238 21.97 -34.51 -12.49
CA ALA A 238 21.39 -35.83 -12.78
C ALA A 238 22.31 -36.95 -12.33
N LEU A 239 23.63 -36.84 -12.56
CA LEU A 239 24.61 -37.81 -12.09
C LEU A 239 24.76 -37.81 -10.57
N ALA A 240 24.77 -36.64 -9.94
CA ALA A 240 24.81 -36.51 -8.49
C ALA A 240 23.60 -37.21 -7.82
N LEU A 241 22.39 -37.06 -8.43
CA LEU A 241 21.18 -37.78 -7.99
C LEU A 241 21.24 -39.28 -8.19
N ALA A 242 21.92 -39.74 -9.23
CA ALA A 242 22.06 -41.14 -9.51
C ALA A 242 23.07 -41.82 -8.58
N ASP A 243 24.06 -41.08 -8.11
CA ASP A 243 25.18 -41.61 -7.31
C ASP A 243 25.02 -41.43 -5.80
N THR A 244 23.91 -40.80 -5.33
CA THR A 244 23.68 -40.48 -3.91
C THR A 244 22.27 -40.84 -3.49
N ASP A 245 22.14 -41.62 -2.37
CA ASP A 245 20.86 -41.95 -1.74
C ASP A 245 20.39 -40.90 -0.70
N GLY A 246 21.08 -39.76 -0.56
CA GLY A 246 20.83 -38.74 0.45
C GLY A 246 20.46 -37.38 -0.14
N PRO A 247 20.15 -36.35 0.71
CA PRO A 247 19.85 -35.03 0.27
C PRO A 247 21.05 -34.41 -0.46
N LEU A 248 20.81 -33.83 -1.66
CA LEU A 248 21.83 -33.11 -2.40
C LEU A 248 22.00 -31.69 -1.81
N PRO A 249 23.27 -31.25 -1.57
CA PRO A 249 23.52 -29.87 -1.24
C PRO A 249 23.17 -28.96 -2.40
N LEU A 250 22.54 -27.83 -2.09
CA LEU A 250 22.18 -26.84 -3.11
C LEU A 250 23.45 -26.15 -3.61
N ARG A 251 23.75 -26.28 -4.90
CA ARG A 251 24.95 -25.70 -5.54
C ARG A 251 24.59 -24.81 -6.68
N ILE A 252 25.29 -23.68 -6.81
CA ILE A 252 25.15 -22.72 -7.91
C ILE A 252 26.50 -22.45 -8.55
N PRO A 253 26.55 -22.03 -9.84
CA PRO A 253 27.78 -21.59 -10.49
C PRO A 253 28.44 -20.45 -9.69
N PHE A 254 29.75 -20.55 -9.48
CA PHE A 254 30.54 -19.55 -8.78
C PHE A 254 31.59 -18.91 -9.70
N SER A 255 32.33 -19.69 -10.49
CA SER A 255 33.34 -19.18 -11.40
C SER A 255 33.33 -19.93 -12.73
N TRP A 256 33.45 -19.18 -13.80
CA TRP A 256 33.54 -19.65 -15.18
C TRP A 256 34.88 -19.20 -15.76
N GLN A 257 35.63 -20.09 -16.34
CA GLN A 257 36.94 -19.79 -16.92
C GLN A 257 37.03 -20.27 -18.35
N GLY A 258 37.63 -19.45 -19.23
CA GLY A 258 37.90 -19.77 -20.61
C GLY A 258 36.61 -20.08 -21.40
N VAL A 259 35.62 -19.18 -21.31
CA VAL A 259 34.34 -19.37 -22.03
C VAL A 259 34.43 -18.78 -23.41
N THR A 260 34.19 -19.64 -24.40
CA THR A 260 34.10 -19.26 -25.83
C THR A 260 32.73 -19.57 -26.40
N ALA A 261 32.29 -18.78 -27.38
CA ALA A 261 31.08 -19.04 -28.16
C ALA A 261 31.30 -18.55 -29.58
N THR A 262 30.74 -19.25 -30.56
CA THR A 262 30.69 -18.82 -31.96
C THR A 262 29.62 -17.76 -32.20
N ASP A 263 29.59 -17.18 -33.40
CA ASP A 263 28.56 -16.20 -33.80
C ASP A 263 27.20 -16.84 -34.15
N VAL A 264 27.11 -18.16 -34.08
CA VAL A 264 25.87 -18.91 -34.33
C VAL A 264 25.07 -19.02 -33.04
N THR A 265 23.79 -18.67 -33.05
CA THR A 265 22.89 -18.85 -31.92
C THR A 265 22.26 -20.25 -31.97
N PRO A 266 22.71 -21.21 -31.16
CA PRO A 266 22.22 -22.58 -31.22
C PRO A 266 20.88 -22.71 -30.48
N THR A 267 20.01 -23.60 -30.96
CA THR A 267 18.80 -24.06 -30.25
C THR A 267 18.97 -25.50 -29.75
N ARG A 268 20.04 -26.17 -30.15
CA ARG A 268 20.40 -27.51 -29.69
C ARG A 268 21.91 -27.57 -29.45
N LEU A 269 22.31 -28.30 -28.43
CA LEU A 269 23.71 -28.56 -28.09
C LEU A 269 23.93 -30.03 -27.83
N ARG A 270 25.07 -30.51 -28.30
CA ARG A 270 25.74 -31.71 -27.80
C ARG A 270 26.84 -31.27 -26.86
N VAL A 271 26.79 -31.77 -25.65
CA VAL A 271 27.68 -31.33 -24.57
C VAL A 271 28.49 -32.50 -24.07
N ARG A 272 29.82 -32.34 -23.97
CA ARG A 272 30.70 -33.25 -23.30
C ARG A 272 31.27 -32.62 -22.04
N TRP A 273 31.14 -33.31 -20.95
CA TRP A 273 31.75 -32.96 -19.66
C TRP A 273 32.86 -33.95 -19.30
N ASP A 274 34.02 -33.48 -18.82
CA ASP A 274 35.07 -34.31 -18.26
C ASP A 274 34.64 -34.75 -16.83
N ALA A 275 34.45 -36.05 -16.63
CA ALA A 275 33.99 -36.65 -15.36
C ALA A 275 35.10 -36.91 -14.33
N SER A 276 36.30 -36.40 -14.54
CA SER A 276 37.52 -36.72 -13.77
C SER A 276 37.59 -36.10 -12.38
N GLY A 277 36.44 -35.94 -11.67
CA GLY A 277 36.37 -35.95 -10.21
C GLY A 277 37.01 -34.80 -9.44
N GLY A 278 37.10 -33.60 -9.99
CA GLY A 278 37.60 -32.40 -9.30
C GLY A 278 36.48 -31.39 -8.94
N GLU A 279 36.79 -30.37 -8.13
CA GLU A 279 35.89 -29.24 -7.87
C GLU A 279 35.60 -28.39 -9.13
N THR A 280 36.36 -28.58 -10.19
CA THR A 280 36.25 -27.90 -11.47
C THR A 280 36.00 -28.90 -12.61
N VAL A 281 35.05 -28.57 -13.46
CA VAL A 281 34.67 -29.41 -14.62
C VAL A 281 34.81 -28.62 -15.92
N ARG A 282 35.30 -29.33 -16.97
CA ARG A 282 35.43 -28.78 -18.32
C ARG A 282 34.22 -29.17 -19.15
N MET A 283 33.73 -28.26 -20.00
CA MET A 283 32.61 -28.47 -20.90
C MET A 283 33.01 -28.11 -22.34
N ASP A 284 32.77 -29.03 -23.27
CA ASP A 284 32.86 -28.76 -24.74
C ASP A 284 31.44 -28.83 -25.31
N MET A 285 31.11 -27.88 -26.18
CA MET A 285 29.78 -27.74 -26.77
C MET A 285 29.87 -27.79 -28.31
N ALA A 286 29.01 -28.56 -28.94
CA ALA A 286 28.86 -28.64 -30.38
C ALA A 286 27.38 -28.58 -30.78
N ASP A 287 27.11 -28.29 -32.06
CA ASP A 287 25.78 -28.42 -32.62
C ASP A 287 25.39 -29.90 -32.86
N ASP A 288 24.19 -30.12 -33.35
CA ASP A 288 23.65 -31.45 -33.65
C ASP A 288 24.41 -32.21 -34.79
N THR A 289 25.26 -31.47 -35.54
CA THR A 289 26.14 -32.03 -36.56
C THR A 289 27.56 -32.34 -36.05
N GLY A 290 27.87 -31.88 -34.81
CA GLY A 290 29.18 -32.03 -34.19
C GLY A 290 30.16 -30.89 -34.47
N VAL A 291 29.70 -29.79 -35.10
CA VAL A 291 30.51 -28.58 -35.26
C VAL A 291 30.66 -27.85 -33.92
N PRO A 292 31.89 -27.53 -33.49
CA PRO A 292 32.10 -26.84 -32.22
C PRO A 292 31.40 -25.48 -32.18
N ILE A 293 30.60 -25.27 -31.14
CA ILE A 293 29.87 -24.02 -30.85
C ILE A 293 30.57 -23.19 -29.76
N GLY A 294 31.22 -23.85 -28.81
CA GLY A 294 31.93 -23.18 -27.74
C GLY A 294 32.52 -24.17 -26.75
N SER A 295 33.16 -23.60 -25.72
CA SER A 295 33.73 -24.39 -24.64
C SER A 295 33.78 -23.61 -23.33
N VAL A 296 33.85 -24.33 -22.23
CA VAL A 296 34.17 -23.80 -20.87
C VAL A 296 35.35 -24.59 -20.35
N ARG A 297 36.49 -23.90 -20.16
CA ARG A 297 37.74 -24.54 -19.71
C ARG A 297 37.60 -25.09 -18.29
N ALA A 298 36.96 -24.33 -17.39
CA ALA A 298 36.69 -24.75 -16.04
C ALA A 298 35.45 -24.06 -15.50
N LEU A 299 34.55 -24.82 -14.87
CA LEU A 299 33.40 -24.36 -14.11
C LEU A 299 33.58 -24.82 -12.68
N THR A 300 33.40 -23.91 -11.72
CA THR A 300 33.35 -24.19 -10.28
C THR A 300 31.94 -23.96 -9.76
N LEU A 301 31.38 -24.96 -9.07
CA LEU A 301 30.12 -24.88 -8.36
C LEU A 301 30.37 -24.65 -6.87
N ARG A 302 29.53 -23.86 -6.21
CA ARG A 302 29.62 -23.56 -4.78
C ARG A 302 28.31 -23.89 -4.07
N GLU A 303 28.42 -24.45 -2.86
CA GLU A 303 27.26 -24.67 -1.99
C GLU A 303 26.71 -23.32 -1.51
N ILE A 304 25.41 -23.21 -1.50
CA ILE A 304 24.68 -22.05 -0.99
C ILE A 304 23.67 -22.49 0.07
N ASP A 305 23.62 -21.73 1.16
CA ASP A 305 22.64 -21.95 2.22
C ASP A 305 21.24 -21.53 1.73
N PRO A 306 20.24 -22.43 1.75
CA PRO A 306 18.86 -22.10 1.41
C PRO A 306 18.31 -20.89 2.20
N ALA A 307 18.72 -20.71 3.46
CA ALA A 307 18.31 -19.59 4.28
C ALA A 307 18.82 -18.24 3.72
N ARG A 308 20.04 -18.24 3.14
CA ARG A 308 20.59 -17.06 2.46
C ARG A 308 19.83 -16.70 1.19
N LEU A 309 19.39 -17.73 0.44
CA LEU A 309 18.55 -17.50 -0.76
C LEU A 309 17.16 -16.98 -0.39
N ALA A 310 16.56 -17.55 0.66
CA ALA A 310 15.29 -17.08 1.18
C ALA A 310 15.36 -15.60 1.65
N ALA A 311 16.49 -15.16 2.20
CA ALA A 311 16.73 -13.78 2.58
C ALA A 311 16.86 -12.81 1.39
N LEU A 312 17.18 -13.32 0.18
CA LEU A 312 17.23 -12.54 -1.05
C LEU A 312 15.86 -12.38 -1.72
N ARG A 313 14.82 -13.09 -1.23
CA ARG A 313 13.48 -12.99 -1.79
C ARG A 313 12.96 -11.57 -1.61
N THR A 314 13.01 -10.81 -2.70
CA THR A 314 12.40 -9.47 -2.79
C THR A 314 10.87 -9.53 -2.84
N ASP A 315 10.30 -10.74 -2.94
CA ASP A 315 8.86 -11.00 -2.94
C ASP A 315 8.25 -10.98 -1.55
N ARG A 316 9.08 -11.01 -0.48
CA ARG A 316 8.56 -10.83 0.87
C ARG A 316 8.08 -9.38 0.99
N LEU A 317 6.80 -9.25 1.21
CA LEU A 317 6.22 -7.96 1.55
C LEU A 317 6.91 -7.43 2.81
N PRO A 318 7.30 -6.16 2.83
CA PRO A 318 7.93 -5.60 4.01
C PRO A 318 6.92 -5.51 5.16
N LEU A 319 7.36 -5.82 6.36
CA LEU A 319 6.65 -5.39 7.56
C LEU A 319 6.71 -3.87 7.67
N HIS A 320 5.64 -3.28 8.16
CA HIS A 320 5.61 -1.86 8.48
C HIS A 320 5.42 -1.66 9.98
N GLU A 321 5.85 -0.50 10.47
CA GLU A 321 5.70 -0.09 11.86
C GLU A 321 5.19 1.35 11.93
N ILE A 322 4.57 1.71 13.06
CA ILE A 322 4.22 3.10 13.34
C ILE A 322 5.40 3.74 14.06
N ARG A 323 6.04 4.69 13.37
CA ARG A 323 7.13 5.49 13.94
C ARG A 323 6.60 6.84 14.39
N TRP A 324 6.93 7.21 15.61
CA TRP A 324 6.61 8.50 16.17
C TRP A 324 7.70 9.49 15.81
N SER A 325 7.34 10.54 15.08
CA SER A 325 8.27 11.56 14.59
C SER A 325 8.02 12.88 15.30
N PRO A 326 9.06 13.56 15.77
CA PRO A 326 8.89 14.86 16.40
C PRO A 326 8.36 15.89 15.41
N VAL A 327 7.46 16.76 15.88
CA VAL A 327 6.92 17.90 15.16
C VAL A 327 7.19 19.17 15.94
N GLU A 328 7.57 20.23 15.23
CA GLU A 328 7.76 21.54 15.85
C GLU A 328 6.41 22.09 16.32
N ILE A 329 6.34 22.42 17.62
CA ILE A 329 5.17 23.04 18.23
C ILE A 329 5.33 24.56 18.13
N PRO A 330 4.51 25.25 17.31
CA PRO A 330 4.61 26.70 17.20
C PRO A 330 4.23 27.38 18.51
N ALA A 331 4.94 28.47 18.84
CA ALA A 331 4.54 29.35 19.90
C ALA A 331 3.23 30.06 19.49
N VAL A 332 2.14 29.81 20.22
CA VAL A 332 0.82 30.39 19.89
C VAL A 332 0.81 31.84 20.33
N ALA A 333 0.68 32.75 19.36
CA ALA A 333 0.61 34.19 19.58
C ALA A 333 -0.82 34.71 19.76
N ASP A 334 -1.86 33.91 19.50
CA ASP A 334 -3.24 34.39 19.45
C ASP A 334 -4.09 33.82 20.59
N PRO A 335 -4.33 34.61 21.68
CA PRO A 335 -5.25 34.23 22.74
C PRO A 335 -6.72 34.44 22.39
N THR A 336 -7.03 34.96 21.17
CA THR A 336 -8.40 35.34 20.78
C THR A 336 -9.20 34.21 20.16
N GLN A 337 -8.66 33.00 20.06
CA GLN A 337 -9.42 31.87 19.55
C GLN A 337 -10.53 31.49 20.54
N ASP A 338 -11.78 31.53 20.03
CA ASP A 338 -12.97 31.16 20.80
C ASP A 338 -13.01 29.63 20.97
N ARG A 339 -12.71 29.15 22.20
CA ARG A 339 -12.71 27.74 22.59
C ARG A 339 -13.69 27.50 23.68
N VAL A 340 -14.39 26.38 23.66
CA VAL A 340 -15.27 25.95 24.73
C VAL A 340 -14.87 24.57 25.24
N LEU A 341 -15.01 24.33 26.52
CA LEU A 341 -14.89 22.99 27.11
C LEU A 341 -16.27 22.41 27.32
N VAL A 342 -16.46 21.17 26.86
CA VAL A 342 -17.68 20.40 27.08
C VAL A 342 -17.37 19.19 27.96
N GLY A 343 -18.18 19.00 29.00
CA GLY A 343 -18.02 17.90 29.97
C GLY A 343 -17.03 18.20 31.07
N ALA A 344 -16.56 17.14 31.75
CA ALA A 344 -15.64 17.25 32.87
C ALA A 344 -14.23 17.68 32.42
N ASP A 345 -13.57 18.52 33.23
CA ASP A 345 -12.20 18.97 33.00
C ASP A 345 -11.18 18.04 33.67
N GLY A 346 -10.87 16.95 33.04
CA GLY A 346 -9.87 15.98 33.52
C GLY A 346 -8.41 16.30 33.18
N HIS A 347 -8.16 17.31 32.33
CA HIS A 347 -6.82 17.68 31.87
C HIS A 347 -6.51 19.17 32.08
N HIS A 348 -7.21 19.87 32.98
CA HIS A 348 -7.04 21.31 33.27
C HIS A 348 -7.17 22.18 32.00
N LEU A 349 -8.07 21.81 31.07
CA LEU A 349 -8.28 22.51 29.82
C LEU A 349 -8.88 23.91 29.99
N ARG A 350 -9.55 24.18 31.09
CA ARG A 350 -10.09 25.53 31.42
C ARG A 350 -9.00 26.58 31.66
N GLU A 351 -7.81 26.13 32.04
CA GLU A 351 -6.69 27.02 32.31
C GLU A 351 -6.00 27.48 31.02
N LEU A 352 -6.38 26.91 29.87
CA LEU A 352 -5.82 27.27 28.57
C LEU A 352 -6.28 28.64 28.08
N PRO A 353 -5.41 29.40 27.41
CA PRO A 353 -5.78 30.71 26.85
C PRO A 353 -6.94 30.57 25.83
N GLY A 354 -7.91 31.48 25.92
CA GLY A 354 -9.04 31.56 24.99
C GLY A 354 -10.15 30.55 25.23
N VAL A 355 -10.13 29.80 26.33
CA VAL A 355 -11.25 28.92 26.73
C VAL A 355 -12.30 29.73 27.49
N ASP A 356 -13.55 29.62 27.04
CA ASP A 356 -14.70 30.24 27.68
C ASP A 356 -14.87 29.69 29.12
N PRO A 357 -15.01 30.55 30.14
CA PRO A 357 -15.22 30.11 31.52
C PRO A 357 -16.60 29.46 31.75
N VAL A 358 -17.53 29.56 30.80
CA VAL A 358 -18.88 28.98 30.93
C VAL A 358 -18.83 27.47 30.96
N ASP A 359 -19.63 26.86 31.81
CA ASP A 359 -19.72 25.40 31.97
C ASP A 359 -20.77 24.81 31.04
N TYR A 360 -20.33 23.93 30.14
CA TYR A 360 -21.20 23.15 29.26
C TYR A 360 -21.07 21.66 29.63
N PRO A 361 -22.04 21.12 30.41
CA PRO A 361 -21.96 19.74 30.87
C PRO A 361 -22.01 18.71 29.73
N ASP A 362 -22.59 19.07 28.59
CA ASP A 362 -22.75 18.24 27.43
C ASP A 362 -22.88 19.08 26.14
N ILE A 363 -22.87 18.41 24.99
CA ILE A 363 -23.02 19.05 23.66
C ILE A 363 -24.40 19.74 23.54
N GLU A 364 -25.42 19.18 24.13
CA GLU A 364 -26.78 19.72 24.05
C GLU A 364 -26.90 21.10 24.74
N SER A 365 -26.24 21.27 25.88
CA SER A 365 -26.16 22.56 26.59
C SER A 365 -25.41 23.62 25.78
N LEU A 366 -24.34 23.24 25.06
CA LEU A 366 -23.64 24.12 24.13
C LEU A 366 -24.53 24.50 22.96
N ARG A 367 -25.23 23.51 22.37
CA ARG A 367 -26.17 23.73 21.25
C ARG A 367 -27.28 24.73 21.65
N ALA A 368 -27.87 24.54 22.83
CA ALA A 368 -28.88 25.45 23.35
C ALA A 368 -28.35 26.89 23.48
N ALA A 369 -27.11 27.08 23.96
CA ALA A 369 -26.49 28.40 24.07
C ALA A 369 -26.25 29.04 22.70
N VAL A 370 -25.83 28.25 21.68
CA VAL A 370 -25.68 28.76 20.33
C VAL A 370 -27.03 29.13 19.70
N ALA A 371 -28.08 28.32 19.92
CA ALA A 371 -29.42 28.62 19.47
C ALA A 371 -30.00 29.90 20.14
N ASP A 372 -29.61 30.20 21.40
CA ASP A 372 -29.97 31.39 22.15
C ASP A 372 -29.15 32.65 21.75
N GLY A 373 -28.32 32.54 20.72
CA GLY A 373 -27.60 33.68 20.12
C GLY A 373 -26.12 33.81 20.47
N ARG A 374 -25.53 32.82 21.13
CA ARG A 374 -24.08 32.75 21.28
C ARG A 374 -23.44 32.42 19.90
N PRO A 375 -22.37 33.11 19.49
CA PRO A 375 -21.61 32.68 18.30
C PRO A 375 -21.10 31.22 18.46
N ALA A 376 -21.16 30.44 17.39
CA ALA A 376 -20.59 29.09 17.36
C ALA A 376 -19.07 29.16 17.62
N PRO A 377 -18.52 28.36 18.57
CA PRO A 377 -17.10 28.38 18.88
C PRO A 377 -16.27 27.82 17.72
N SER A 378 -15.06 28.32 17.55
CA SER A 378 -14.13 27.75 16.54
C SER A 378 -13.66 26.35 16.94
N THR A 379 -13.59 26.06 18.25
CA THR A 379 -13.07 24.79 18.79
C THR A 379 -13.85 24.34 20.01
N VAL A 380 -14.29 23.08 19.98
CA VAL A 380 -14.92 22.39 21.12
C VAL A 380 -13.89 21.41 21.69
N LEU A 381 -13.49 21.66 22.96
CA LEU A 381 -12.56 20.81 23.69
C LEU A 381 -13.34 19.80 24.54
N VAL A 382 -12.85 18.56 24.55
CA VAL A 382 -13.41 17.48 25.37
C VAL A 382 -12.28 16.74 26.06
N SER A 383 -12.39 16.55 27.37
CA SER A 383 -11.47 15.73 28.13
C SER A 383 -12.00 14.31 28.28
N CYS A 384 -11.23 13.32 27.85
CA CYS A 384 -11.57 11.92 28.03
C CYS A 384 -10.52 11.23 28.89
N THR A 385 -10.89 10.94 30.15
CA THR A 385 -10.05 10.20 31.09
C THR A 385 -10.54 8.77 31.25
N GLY A 386 -9.63 7.85 31.51
CA GLY A 386 -9.91 6.46 31.85
C GLY A 386 -10.24 6.28 33.36
N SER A 387 -9.90 5.11 33.89
CA SER A 387 -9.96 4.78 35.28
C SER A 387 -8.91 5.54 36.09
N ALA A 388 -9.07 5.64 37.40
CA ALA A 388 -8.09 6.28 38.28
C ALA A 388 -6.68 5.66 38.09
N PRO A 389 -5.60 6.45 38.15
CA PRO A 389 -4.24 5.93 38.02
C PRO A 389 -3.97 4.77 38.98
N GLY A 390 -3.47 3.63 38.48
CA GLY A 390 -3.16 2.44 39.27
C GLY A 390 -4.32 1.44 39.46
N ALA A 391 -5.49 1.68 38.88
CA ALA A 391 -6.52 0.65 38.73
C ALA A 391 -6.06 -0.31 37.62
N GLY A 392 -5.90 -1.59 37.91
CA GLY A 392 -5.63 -2.61 36.90
C GLY A 392 -6.72 -2.63 35.82
N PRO A 393 -6.46 -3.29 34.69
CA PRO A 393 -7.45 -3.37 33.61
C PRO A 393 -8.74 -4.00 34.15
N ASP A 394 -9.82 -3.19 34.17
CA ASP A 394 -11.17 -3.68 34.49
C ASP A 394 -11.84 -4.07 33.16
N PRO A 395 -11.97 -5.36 32.85
CA PRO A 395 -12.56 -5.83 31.59
C PRO A 395 -14.00 -5.32 31.41
N ALA A 396 -14.73 -5.09 32.48
CA ALA A 396 -16.12 -4.59 32.43
C ALA A 396 -16.18 -3.08 32.12
N GLY A 397 -15.14 -2.32 32.46
CA GLY A 397 -15.06 -0.87 32.26
C GLY A 397 -14.36 -0.39 31.00
N THR A 398 -13.60 -1.25 30.33
CA THR A 398 -12.73 -0.84 29.21
C THR A 398 -13.45 -0.27 27.99
N GLY A 399 -14.72 -0.59 27.75
CA GLY A 399 -15.51 -0.02 26.65
C GLY A 399 -16.25 1.29 26.98
N LEU A 400 -16.26 1.71 28.24
CA LEU A 400 -17.06 2.88 28.68
C LEU A 400 -16.57 4.22 28.09
N PRO A 401 -15.25 4.53 28.04
CA PRO A 401 -14.78 5.76 27.41
C PRO A 401 -15.12 5.83 25.93
N THR A 402 -15.00 4.72 25.22
CA THR A 402 -15.34 4.64 23.79
C THR A 402 -16.82 4.91 23.54
N ARG A 403 -17.72 4.39 24.37
CA ARG A 403 -19.16 4.68 24.28
C ARG A 403 -19.47 6.15 24.53
N ARG A 404 -18.89 6.75 25.59
CA ARG A 404 -19.06 8.18 25.88
C ARG A 404 -18.58 9.06 24.72
N VAL A 405 -17.44 8.75 24.13
CA VAL A 405 -16.92 9.49 22.98
C VAL A 405 -17.77 9.27 21.74
N LEU A 406 -18.34 8.07 21.53
CA LEU A 406 -19.30 7.83 20.45
C LEU A 406 -20.53 8.71 20.60
N ASP A 407 -21.16 8.70 21.78
CA ASP A 407 -22.35 9.52 22.07
C ASP A 407 -22.07 11.02 21.86
N LEU A 408 -20.89 11.47 22.27
CA LEU A 408 -20.45 12.86 22.11
C LEU A 408 -20.24 13.22 20.64
N VAL A 409 -19.55 12.37 19.87
CA VAL A 409 -19.32 12.59 18.43
C VAL A 409 -20.66 12.59 17.68
N GLN A 410 -21.57 11.69 18.01
CA GLN A 410 -22.90 11.64 17.40
C GLN A 410 -23.69 12.92 17.72
N GLY A 411 -23.71 13.35 18.97
CA GLY A 411 -24.35 14.60 19.40
C GLY A 411 -23.77 15.80 18.67
N TRP A 412 -22.44 15.88 18.56
CA TRP A 412 -21.75 16.95 17.85
C TRP A 412 -22.07 16.96 16.34
N LEU A 413 -22.05 15.80 15.68
CA LEU A 413 -22.39 15.67 14.25
C LEU A 413 -23.87 16.02 13.96
N ALA A 414 -24.76 15.84 14.93
CA ALA A 414 -26.17 16.20 14.80
C ALA A 414 -26.42 17.71 14.94
N CYS A 415 -25.45 18.48 15.43
CA CYS A 415 -25.57 19.94 15.61
C CYS A 415 -25.10 20.67 14.36
N GLY A 416 -26.03 21.11 13.50
CA GLY A 416 -25.73 21.89 12.29
C GLY A 416 -25.06 23.23 12.61
N GLU A 417 -25.36 23.83 13.73
CA GLU A 417 -24.78 25.07 14.23
C GLU A 417 -23.28 24.96 14.53
N LEU A 418 -22.80 23.76 14.85
CA LEU A 418 -21.39 23.47 15.12
C LEU A 418 -20.64 22.91 13.91
N ALA A 419 -21.23 22.91 12.72
CA ALA A 419 -20.64 22.30 11.51
C ALA A 419 -19.29 22.94 11.11
N GLN A 420 -19.02 24.18 11.50
CA GLN A 420 -17.76 24.87 11.27
C GLN A 420 -16.76 24.75 12.43
N SER A 421 -17.19 24.20 13.55
CA SER A 421 -16.35 24.01 14.74
C SER A 421 -15.46 22.78 14.60
N LYS A 422 -14.25 22.80 15.17
CA LYS A 422 -13.41 21.61 15.31
C LYS A 422 -13.68 20.95 16.67
N LEU A 423 -13.86 19.64 16.65
CA LEU A 423 -13.93 18.82 17.86
C LEU A 423 -12.53 18.33 18.22
N VAL A 424 -12.05 18.66 19.40
CA VAL A 424 -10.75 18.25 19.93
C VAL A 424 -10.96 17.35 21.14
N VAL A 425 -10.55 16.10 21.03
CA VAL A 425 -10.60 15.15 22.15
C VAL A 425 -9.19 15.01 22.73
N VAL A 426 -9.08 15.33 24.02
CA VAL A 426 -7.84 15.23 24.78
C VAL A 426 -7.88 13.98 25.66
N THR A 427 -6.85 13.15 25.56
CA THR A 427 -6.71 11.89 26.31
C THR A 427 -5.38 11.83 27.04
N SER A 428 -5.20 10.84 27.89
CA SER A 428 -3.91 10.50 28.49
C SER A 428 -3.72 8.98 28.44
N GLY A 429 -2.57 8.53 27.89
CA GLY A 429 -2.25 7.11 27.73
C GLY A 429 -3.03 6.38 26.63
N ALA A 430 -3.74 7.11 25.76
CA ALA A 430 -4.48 6.51 24.64
C ALA A 430 -3.61 6.16 23.44
N LEU A 431 -2.50 6.86 23.28
CA LEU A 431 -1.55 6.65 22.19
C LEU A 431 -0.25 6.07 22.76
N PRO A 432 -0.10 4.72 22.75
CA PRO A 432 1.11 4.11 23.27
C PRO A 432 2.31 4.44 22.37
N LEU A 433 3.37 4.97 22.99
CA LEU A 433 4.65 5.12 22.34
C LEU A 433 5.58 3.97 22.77
N PRO A 434 6.53 3.56 21.94
CA PRO A 434 7.51 2.55 22.32
C PRO A 434 8.25 2.96 23.60
N GLY A 435 8.12 2.13 24.64
CA GLY A 435 8.72 2.40 25.96
C GLY A 435 7.84 3.16 26.95
N ASP A 436 6.64 3.62 26.57
CA ASP A 436 5.66 4.14 27.54
C ASP A 436 5.19 3.01 28.47
N ALA A 437 5.34 3.22 29.79
CA ALA A 437 4.86 2.28 30.80
C ALA A 437 3.35 2.39 31.06
N ASP A 438 2.75 3.51 30.70
CA ASP A 438 1.39 3.92 31.13
C ASP A 438 0.39 3.90 29.97
N VAL A 439 0.19 2.71 29.35
CA VAL A 439 -0.90 2.54 28.37
C VAL A 439 -2.21 2.34 29.10
N ASP A 440 -3.18 3.25 28.90
CA ASP A 440 -4.54 3.09 29.44
C ASP A 440 -5.40 2.27 28.46
N LEU A 441 -5.60 0.98 28.80
CA LEU A 441 -6.39 0.06 27.98
C LEU A 441 -7.86 0.47 27.85
N ALA A 442 -8.38 1.28 28.75
CA ALA A 442 -9.76 1.77 28.67
C ALA A 442 -9.92 2.95 27.69
N VAL A 443 -8.88 3.78 27.56
CA VAL A 443 -8.92 5.00 26.73
C VAL A 443 -8.34 4.76 25.35
N ALA A 444 -7.35 3.88 25.20
CA ALA A 444 -6.70 3.60 23.91
C ALA A 444 -7.67 3.32 22.76
N PRO A 445 -8.78 2.57 22.92
CA PRO A 445 -9.75 2.32 21.86
C PRO A 445 -10.40 3.57 21.28
N VAL A 446 -10.46 4.66 22.05
CA VAL A 446 -10.99 5.96 21.61
C VAL A 446 -10.23 6.46 20.37
N ALA A 447 -8.92 6.22 20.31
CA ALA A 447 -8.12 6.62 19.16
C ALA A 447 -8.61 5.97 17.84
N GLY A 448 -9.01 4.69 17.87
CA GLY A 448 -9.58 4.00 16.71
C GLY A 448 -10.91 4.61 16.26
N LEU A 449 -11.79 4.89 17.21
CA LEU A 449 -13.07 5.56 16.94
C LEU A 449 -12.86 6.95 16.32
N LEU A 450 -11.95 7.76 16.87
CA LEU A 450 -11.65 9.10 16.38
C LEU A 450 -10.97 9.09 15.00
N ARG A 451 -10.19 8.07 14.68
CA ARG A 451 -9.62 7.87 13.31
C ARG A 451 -10.72 7.65 12.29
N THR A 452 -11.73 6.84 12.62
CA THR A 452 -12.92 6.68 11.76
C THR A 452 -13.73 7.98 11.69
N ALA A 453 -13.90 8.70 12.82
CA ALA A 453 -14.59 9.99 12.82
C ALA A 453 -13.92 11.00 11.86
N ARG A 454 -12.59 11.01 11.80
CA ARG A 454 -11.83 11.83 10.85
C ARG A 454 -11.96 11.36 9.40
N ALA A 455 -11.98 10.05 9.18
CA ALA A 455 -12.19 9.51 7.84
C ALA A 455 -13.57 9.85 7.30
N GLU A 456 -14.60 9.80 8.18
CA GLU A 456 -15.95 10.22 7.84
C GLU A 456 -16.10 11.73 7.76
N ASN A 457 -15.36 12.52 8.56
CA ASN A 457 -15.45 13.97 8.61
C ASN A 457 -14.06 14.61 8.57
N PRO A 458 -13.44 14.70 7.36
CA PRO A 458 -12.09 15.23 7.21
C PRO A 458 -11.93 16.65 7.75
N GLY A 459 -10.88 16.86 8.55
CA GLY A 459 -10.55 18.18 9.11
C GLY A 459 -11.38 18.62 10.33
N ALA A 460 -12.42 17.86 10.71
CA ALA A 460 -13.36 18.25 11.76
C ALA A 460 -12.97 17.74 13.16
N VAL A 461 -12.21 16.64 13.26
CA VAL A 461 -11.86 15.98 14.53
C VAL A 461 -10.36 15.93 14.73
N VAL A 462 -9.88 16.35 15.90
CA VAL A 462 -8.48 16.30 16.32
C VAL A 462 -8.36 15.47 17.60
N HIS A 463 -7.31 14.65 17.67
CA HIS A 463 -7.00 13.87 18.87
C HIS A 463 -5.63 14.28 19.42
N ILE A 464 -5.57 14.66 20.69
CA ILE A 464 -4.33 15.00 21.38
C ILE A 464 -4.21 14.14 22.62
N ASP A 465 -3.13 13.38 22.72
CA ASP A 465 -2.82 12.55 23.89
C ASP A 465 -1.70 13.20 24.69
N VAL A 466 -1.94 13.47 25.96
CA VAL A 466 -1.03 14.25 26.81
C VAL A 466 -0.50 13.42 27.98
N ASP A 467 0.75 13.65 28.36
CA ASP A 467 1.26 13.27 29.69
C ASP A 467 0.97 14.36 30.74
N ALA A 468 1.29 14.08 32.00
CA ALA A 468 1.00 14.97 33.09
C ALA A 468 1.69 16.36 32.98
N ASP A 469 2.80 16.44 32.27
CA ASP A 469 3.66 17.63 32.21
C ASP A 469 3.44 18.49 30.95
N SER A 470 2.68 17.99 29.96
CA SER A 470 2.62 18.60 28.62
C SER A 470 1.40 19.51 28.38
N GLY A 471 0.53 19.75 29.40
CA GLY A 471 -0.69 20.55 29.25
C GLY A 471 -0.45 21.94 28.64
N THR A 472 0.66 22.60 28.97
CA THR A 472 1.01 23.93 28.43
C THR A 472 1.35 23.95 26.96
N ALA A 473 1.73 22.82 26.35
CA ALA A 473 2.05 22.68 24.92
C ALA A 473 0.81 22.48 24.05
N LEU A 474 -0.37 22.21 24.66
CA LEU A 474 -1.60 21.87 23.94
C LEU A 474 -2.06 22.95 22.96
N PRO A 475 -2.04 24.26 23.27
CA PRO A 475 -2.42 25.30 22.29
C PRO A 475 -1.51 25.31 21.06
N GLY A 476 -0.20 25.07 21.25
CA GLY A 476 0.74 24.95 20.15
C GLY A 476 0.52 23.68 19.32
N ALA A 477 0.17 22.56 19.96
CA ALA A 477 -0.17 21.33 19.27
C ALA A 477 -1.38 21.50 18.33
N LEU A 478 -2.42 22.22 18.77
CA LEU A 478 -3.57 22.57 17.93
C LEU A 478 -3.18 23.40 16.70
N ALA A 479 -2.17 24.27 16.83
CA ALA A 479 -1.72 25.13 15.76
C ALA A 479 -0.84 24.39 14.71
N THR A 480 -0.38 23.16 14.99
CA THR A 480 0.37 22.33 14.01
C THR A 480 -0.48 21.91 12.82
N GLY A 481 -1.80 21.82 12.98
CA GLY A 481 -2.71 21.27 11.98
C GLY A 481 -2.71 19.74 11.89
N GLU A 482 -1.91 19.05 12.70
CA GLU A 482 -1.89 17.58 12.73
C GLU A 482 -3.16 17.03 13.37
N PRO A 483 -3.84 16.07 12.78
CA PRO A 483 -5.11 15.56 13.31
C PRO A 483 -4.94 14.59 14.48
N GLU A 484 -3.73 14.10 14.71
CA GLU A 484 -3.38 13.20 15.80
C GLU A 484 -1.95 13.47 16.27
N ILE A 485 -1.80 13.79 17.54
CA ILE A 485 -0.52 14.16 18.14
C ILE A 485 -0.43 13.65 19.58
N ALA A 486 0.71 13.09 19.94
CA ALA A 486 1.04 12.80 21.32
C ALA A 486 2.00 13.87 21.86
N LEU A 487 1.73 14.39 23.05
CA LEU A 487 2.59 15.30 23.76
C LEU A 487 3.30 14.53 24.88
N ARG A 488 4.63 14.49 24.85
CA ARG A 488 5.45 13.85 25.87
C ARG A 488 6.57 14.80 26.28
N HIS A 489 6.60 15.16 27.54
CA HIS A 489 7.57 16.13 28.10
C HIS A 489 7.65 17.44 27.29
N GLY A 490 6.47 17.92 26.83
CA GLY A 490 6.34 19.13 26.02
C GLY A 490 6.75 18.99 24.54
N VAL A 491 7.16 17.81 24.09
CA VAL A 491 7.49 17.53 22.70
C VAL A 491 6.28 16.94 21.97
N GLY A 492 5.95 17.49 20.81
CA GLY A 492 4.91 16.94 19.92
C GLY A 492 5.45 15.79 19.09
N LEU A 493 4.73 14.69 19.08
CA LEU A 493 5.08 13.47 18.34
C LEU A 493 3.90 13.07 17.46
N VAL A 494 4.16 12.81 16.19
CA VAL A 494 3.12 12.42 15.23
C VAL A 494 3.39 11.03 14.66
N PRO A 495 2.35 10.20 14.52
CA PRO A 495 2.53 8.83 14.02
C PRO A 495 2.70 8.82 12.49
N ARG A 496 3.70 8.08 12.02
CA ARG A 496 3.95 7.83 10.58
C ARG A 496 4.20 6.36 10.36
N MET A 497 3.53 5.77 9.39
CA MET A 497 3.77 4.40 8.98
C MET A 497 5.01 4.37 8.10
N VAL A 498 5.94 3.49 8.41
CA VAL A 498 7.20 3.34 7.67
C VAL A 498 7.50 1.87 7.44
N VAL A 499 8.28 1.58 6.41
CA VAL A 499 8.85 0.24 6.21
C VAL A 499 9.81 -0.07 7.34
N ARG A 500 9.60 -1.21 8.01
CA ARG A 500 10.52 -1.68 9.03
C ARG A 500 11.83 -2.14 8.40
N ARG A 501 12.94 -1.61 8.86
CA ARG A 501 14.29 -2.06 8.52
C ARG A 501 14.86 -2.75 9.76
N SER A 502 15.11 -4.06 9.68
CA SER A 502 15.81 -4.80 10.73
C SER A 502 17.26 -4.93 10.35
N GLU A 503 18.17 -4.55 11.24
CA GLU A 503 19.61 -4.74 11.08
C GLU A 503 20.06 -6.12 11.58
N GLU A 504 19.22 -6.81 12.37
CA GLU A 504 19.53 -8.13 12.92
C GLU A 504 18.64 -9.22 12.29
N PRO A 505 19.17 -10.40 12.01
CA PRO A 505 18.37 -11.53 11.58
C PRO A 505 17.37 -11.91 12.68
N ALA A 506 16.09 -11.79 12.36
CA ALA A 506 15.02 -12.11 13.27
C ALA A 506 14.95 -13.65 13.47
N THR A 507 14.89 -14.11 14.72
CA THR A 507 14.73 -15.52 15.05
C THR A 507 13.29 -15.76 15.49
N PRO A 508 12.52 -16.60 14.77
CA PRO A 508 11.15 -16.91 15.17
C PRO A 508 11.13 -17.62 16.55
N PRO A 509 10.05 -17.39 17.34
CA PRO A 509 9.91 -18.08 18.62
C PRO A 509 9.86 -19.59 18.38
N ARG A 510 10.56 -20.35 19.23
CA ARG A 510 10.44 -21.80 19.24
C ARG A 510 9.15 -22.17 19.94
N LEU A 511 8.17 -22.65 19.16
CA LEU A 511 6.99 -23.28 19.73
C LEU A 511 7.36 -24.70 20.11
N ASP A 512 7.06 -25.08 21.38
CA ASP A 512 7.29 -26.43 21.85
C ASP A 512 6.31 -27.41 21.15
N PRO A 513 6.80 -28.41 20.39
CA PRO A 513 5.93 -29.38 19.72
C PRO A 513 5.02 -30.16 20.70
N ASP A 514 5.45 -30.33 21.93
CA ASP A 514 4.71 -31.05 22.97
C ASP A 514 3.78 -30.12 23.80
N GLY A 515 3.89 -28.82 23.60
CA GLY A 515 3.02 -27.82 24.19
C GLY A 515 1.72 -27.61 23.40
N THR A 516 0.71 -27.07 24.06
CA THR A 516 -0.59 -26.77 23.44
C THR A 516 -0.63 -25.31 22.94
N VAL A 517 -1.09 -25.12 21.68
CA VAL A 517 -1.39 -23.81 21.13
C VAL A 517 -2.91 -23.60 21.12
N LEU A 518 -3.36 -22.51 21.75
CA LEU A 518 -4.76 -22.10 21.73
C LEU A 518 -5.02 -21.17 20.55
N ILE A 519 -6.09 -21.45 19.78
CA ILE A 519 -6.52 -20.59 18.65
C ILE A 519 -8.01 -20.26 18.83
N THR A 520 -8.35 -18.97 18.93
CA THR A 520 -9.74 -18.52 18.91
C THR A 520 -10.18 -18.19 17.48
N GLY A 521 -11.47 -18.33 17.19
CA GLY A 521 -11.96 -18.13 15.83
C GLY A 521 -11.43 -19.21 14.85
N ALA A 522 -11.04 -20.36 15.36
CA ALA A 522 -10.36 -21.43 14.64
C ALA A 522 -11.15 -22.00 13.45
N THR A 523 -12.48 -21.97 13.48
CA THR A 523 -13.35 -22.40 12.36
C THR A 523 -13.58 -21.31 11.30
N GLY A 524 -13.03 -20.10 11.53
CA GLY A 524 -12.97 -19.06 10.50
C GLY A 524 -11.84 -19.31 9.50
N ALA A 525 -11.91 -18.71 8.31
CA ALA A 525 -10.95 -18.95 7.25
C ALA A 525 -9.49 -18.71 7.68
N LEU A 526 -9.21 -17.59 8.35
CA LEU A 526 -7.85 -17.27 8.82
C LEU A 526 -7.42 -18.14 9.99
N GLY A 527 -8.32 -18.43 10.94
CA GLY A 527 -8.00 -19.31 12.07
C GLY A 527 -7.65 -20.73 11.63
N ALA A 528 -8.39 -21.28 10.68
CA ALA A 528 -8.13 -22.59 10.11
C ALA A 528 -6.82 -22.63 9.31
N LEU A 529 -6.55 -21.56 8.54
CA LEU A 529 -5.30 -21.41 7.77
C LEU A 529 -4.09 -21.41 8.71
N VAL A 530 -4.14 -20.59 9.76
CA VAL A 530 -3.06 -20.48 10.75
C VAL A 530 -2.89 -21.79 11.54
N ALA A 531 -3.98 -22.50 11.86
CA ALA A 531 -3.89 -23.79 12.54
C ALA A 531 -3.08 -24.82 11.71
N ARG A 532 -3.36 -24.92 10.40
CA ARG A 532 -2.59 -25.79 9.49
C ARG A 532 -1.13 -25.34 9.37
N HIS A 533 -0.90 -24.03 9.24
CA HIS A 533 0.43 -23.45 9.12
C HIS A 533 1.30 -23.72 10.36
N LEU A 534 0.76 -23.60 11.56
CA LEU A 534 1.46 -23.89 12.81
C LEU A 534 1.86 -25.37 12.90
N VAL A 535 1.03 -26.27 12.42
CA VAL A 535 1.36 -27.71 12.39
C VAL A 535 2.46 -28.00 11.35
N THR A 536 2.33 -27.47 10.14
CA THR A 536 3.24 -27.79 9.03
C THR A 536 4.60 -27.10 9.15
N THR A 537 4.61 -25.84 9.58
CA THR A 537 5.82 -24.99 9.60
C THR A 537 6.53 -25.02 10.95
N TYR A 538 5.76 -24.97 12.05
CA TYR A 538 6.33 -24.92 13.40
C TYR A 538 6.32 -26.27 14.12
N GLY A 539 5.74 -27.31 13.52
CA GLY A 539 5.71 -28.64 14.08
C GLY A 539 4.82 -28.82 15.32
N VAL A 540 3.86 -27.90 15.51
CA VAL A 540 2.90 -27.97 16.63
C VAL A 540 2.06 -29.24 16.54
N ARG A 541 1.94 -29.97 17.65
CA ARG A 541 1.21 -31.27 17.71
C ARG A 541 -0.06 -31.23 18.52
N HIS A 542 -0.23 -30.23 19.39
CA HIS A 542 -1.40 -30.13 20.26
C HIS A 542 -2.07 -28.75 20.07
N LEU A 543 -3.35 -28.78 19.73
CA LEU A 543 -4.14 -27.57 19.44
C LEU A 543 -5.42 -27.57 20.29
N LEU A 544 -5.69 -26.44 20.98
CA LEU A 544 -6.97 -26.12 21.56
C LEU A 544 -7.66 -25.07 20.69
N LEU A 545 -8.68 -25.49 19.96
CA LEU A 545 -9.41 -24.67 19.01
C LEU A 545 -10.72 -24.19 19.64
N LEU A 546 -10.95 -22.87 19.66
CA LEU A 546 -12.16 -22.28 20.23
C LEU A 546 -13.04 -21.68 19.16
N SER A 547 -14.32 -22.06 19.15
CA SER A 547 -15.34 -21.41 18.34
C SER A 547 -16.69 -21.45 19.07
N ARG A 548 -17.59 -20.51 18.75
CA ARG A 548 -18.91 -20.42 19.42
C ARG A 548 -19.77 -21.69 19.25
N ARG A 549 -19.64 -22.37 18.11
CA ARG A 549 -20.43 -23.56 17.77
C ARG A 549 -19.66 -24.88 18.01
N GLY A 550 -18.40 -24.81 18.36
CA GLY A 550 -17.58 -26.01 18.51
C GLY A 550 -17.62 -26.92 17.30
N ALA A 551 -17.85 -28.21 17.50
CA ALA A 551 -17.93 -29.21 16.45
C ALA A 551 -19.08 -28.99 15.44
N ASP A 552 -20.13 -28.25 15.81
CA ASP A 552 -21.25 -27.94 14.94
C ASP A 552 -20.97 -26.77 13.98
N ALA A 553 -19.77 -26.21 14.01
CA ALA A 553 -19.38 -25.13 13.09
C ALA A 553 -19.16 -25.69 11.67
N PRO A 554 -19.59 -24.98 10.61
CA PRO A 554 -19.30 -25.38 9.23
C PRO A 554 -17.79 -25.53 9.01
N GLY A 555 -17.36 -26.64 8.36
CA GLY A 555 -15.96 -26.95 8.10
C GLY A 555 -15.17 -27.47 9.31
N ALA A 556 -15.81 -27.66 10.49
CA ALA A 556 -15.15 -28.14 11.71
C ALA A 556 -14.59 -29.56 11.57
N GLU A 557 -15.38 -30.45 10.99
CA GLU A 557 -14.98 -31.85 10.77
C GLU A 557 -13.81 -31.94 9.78
N GLU A 558 -13.87 -31.18 8.68
CA GLU A 558 -12.80 -31.11 7.68
C GLU A 558 -11.49 -30.58 8.30
N LEU A 559 -11.58 -29.50 9.05
CA LEU A 559 -10.40 -28.92 9.74
C LEU A 559 -9.76 -29.94 10.69
N LEU A 560 -10.55 -30.65 11.49
CA LEU A 560 -10.03 -31.68 12.42
C LEU A 560 -9.40 -32.86 11.68
N ALA A 561 -10.01 -33.29 10.56
CA ALA A 561 -9.47 -34.35 9.71
C ALA A 561 -8.12 -33.95 9.10
N ASP A 562 -8.02 -32.72 8.56
CA ASP A 562 -6.80 -32.18 7.98
C ASP A 562 -5.67 -32.11 9.02
N LEU A 563 -5.93 -31.55 10.21
CA LEU A 563 -4.94 -31.44 11.27
C LEU A 563 -4.47 -32.82 11.76
N THR A 564 -5.41 -33.79 11.80
CA THR A 564 -5.07 -35.18 12.15
C THR A 564 -4.19 -35.83 11.07
N ALA A 565 -4.50 -35.60 9.79
CA ALA A 565 -3.69 -36.11 8.67
C ALA A 565 -2.28 -35.49 8.67
N LEU A 566 -2.13 -34.23 9.11
CA LEU A 566 -0.86 -33.56 9.32
C LEU A 566 -0.12 -34.01 10.60
N GLY A 567 -0.68 -34.93 11.38
CA GLY A 567 -0.04 -35.52 12.57
C GLY A 567 -0.29 -34.75 13.87
N ALA A 568 -1.24 -33.80 13.90
CA ALA A 568 -1.58 -33.07 15.11
C ALA A 568 -2.84 -33.62 15.81
N THR A 569 -2.91 -33.45 17.12
CA THR A 569 -4.09 -33.69 17.95
C THR A 569 -4.77 -32.34 18.21
N ALA A 570 -5.94 -32.14 17.62
CA ALA A 570 -6.70 -30.94 17.79
C ALA A 570 -8.00 -31.19 18.57
N ARG A 571 -8.25 -30.37 19.57
CA ARG A 571 -9.50 -30.37 20.33
C ARG A 571 -10.30 -29.10 20.03
N LEU A 572 -11.46 -29.25 19.45
CA LEU A 572 -12.37 -28.14 19.16
C LEU A 572 -13.44 -28.04 20.26
N VAL A 573 -13.49 -26.87 20.93
CA VAL A 573 -14.37 -26.61 22.06
C VAL A 573 -15.36 -25.51 21.71
N ALA A 574 -16.65 -25.73 22.04
CA ALA A 574 -17.66 -24.69 21.97
C ALA A 574 -17.41 -23.69 23.11
N CYS A 575 -17.08 -22.43 22.76
CA CYS A 575 -16.72 -21.39 23.72
C CYS A 575 -17.15 -20.03 23.19
N ASP A 576 -17.90 -19.30 23.99
CA ASP A 576 -18.07 -17.86 23.78
C ASP A 576 -16.87 -17.15 24.43
N VAL A 577 -15.95 -16.68 23.60
CA VAL A 577 -14.71 -16.05 24.07
C VAL A 577 -14.95 -14.68 24.72
N GLY A 578 -16.13 -14.07 24.53
CA GLY A 578 -16.57 -12.87 25.23
C GLY A 578 -16.93 -13.12 26.70
N GLU A 579 -17.13 -14.37 27.11
CA GLU A 579 -17.46 -14.77 28.47
C GLU A 579 -16.25 -15.36 29.18
N ARG A 580 -15.81 -14.72 30.27
CA ARG A 580 -14.61 -15.08 31.02
C ARG A 580 -14.65 -16.53 31.54
N GLU A 581 -15.80 -16.95 32.10
CA GLU A 581 -16.02 -18.28 32.63
C GLU A 581 -15.95 -19.37 31.56
N SER A 582 -16.44 -19.07 30.34
CA SER A 582 -16.38 -19.95 29.19
C SER A 582 -14.93 -20.17 28.74
N VAL A 583 -14.11 -19.09 28.67
CA VAL A 583 -12.68 -19.17 28.38
C VAL A 583 -11.92 -19.93 29.46
N ALA A 584 -12.19 -19.68 30.75
CA ALA A 584 -11.56 -20.37 31.86
C ALA A 584 -11.87 -21.88 31.83
N ALA A 585 -13.13 -22.26 31.53
CA ALA A 585 -13.52 -23.65 31.40
C ALA A 585 -12.81 -24.35 30.23
N ALA A 586 -12.65 -23.66 29.10
CA ALA A 586 -11.91 -24.17 27.94
C ALA A 586 -10.42 -24.37 28.28
N LEU A 587 -9.78 -23.42 28.92
CA LEU A 587 -8.38 -23.49 29.36
C LEU A 587 -8.15 -24.64 30.36
N ALA A 588 -9.09 -24.90 31.26
CA ALA A 588 -9.03 -26.01 32.21
C ALA A 588 -9.02 -27.39 31.52
N THR A 589 -9.33 -27.46 30.21
CA THR A 589 -9.28 -28.72 29.45
C THR A 589 -7.88 -29.03 28.91
N VAL A 590 -6.91 -28.13 29.02
CA VAL A 590 -5.53 -28.31 28.57
C VAL A 590 -4.88 -29.34 29.47
N PRO A 591 -4.32 -30.47 28.89
CA PRO A 591 -3.71 -31.50 29.71
C PRO A 591 -2.42 -31.00 30.37
N ALA A 592 -2.18 -31.35 31.62
CA ALA A 592 -0.92 -30.99 32.29
C ALA A 592 0.35 -31.55 31.62
N ALA A 593 0.22 -32.62 30.86
CA ALA A 593 1.31 -33.19 30.05
C ALA A 593 1.67 -32.35 28.81
N HIS A 594 0.74 -31.51 28.36
CA HIS A 594 0.90 -30.64 27.18
C HIS A 594 0.45 -29.22 27.56
N PRO A 595 1.26 -28.49 28.37
CA PRO A 595 0.87 -27.18 28.89
C PRO A 595 0.64 -26.18 27.77
N LEU A 596 -0.14 -25.12 28.07
CA LEU A 596 -0.36 -24.03 27.14
C LEU A 596 0.94 -23.26 26.92
N THR A 597 1.40 -23.16 25.67
CA THR A 597 2.66 -22.51 25.31
C THR A 597 2.48 -21.34 24.32
N ALA A 598 1.33 -21.25 23.66
CA ALA A 598 1.03 -20.11 22.80
C ALA A 598 -0.48 -19.84 22.70
N VAL A 599 -0.82 -18.59 22.42
CA VAL A 599 -2.18 -18.11 22.19
C VAL A 599 -2.22 -17.34 20.87
N VAL A 600 -3.19 -17.68 20.00
CA VAL A 600 -3.51 -16.94 18.78
C VAL A 600 -4.97 -16.51 18.85
N HIS A 601 -5.21 -15.22 18.96
CA HIS A 601 -6.55 -14.66 19.01
C HIS A 601 -6.95 -14.09 17.65
N ALA A 602 -7.67 -14.90 16.86
CA ALA A 602 -8.17 -14.53 15.52
C ALA A 602 -9.70 -14.38 15.48
N ALA A 603 -10.38 -14.47 16.63
CA ALA A 603 -11.83 -14.26 16.69
C ALA A 603 -12.20 -12.79 16.46
N GLY A 604 -13.31 -12.56 15.77
CA GLY A 604 -13.83 -11.24 15.51
C GLY A 604 -15.10 -11.27 14.67
N VAL A 605 -15.86 -10.19 14.75
CA VAL A 605 -17.08 -9.94 13.97
C VAL A 605 -16.95 -8.55 13.37
N ILE A 606 -17.51 -8.37 12.18
CA ILE A 606 -17.62 -7.07 11.50
C ILE A 606 -19.09 -6.69 11.48
N ASP A 607 -19.40 -5.48 11.91
CA ASP A 607 -20.75 -4.87 11.87
C ASP A 607 -20.59 -3.40 11.47
N ASP A 608 -20.47 -3.17 10.15
CA ASP A 608 -20.16 -1.88 9.56
C ASP A 608 -21.35 -0.92 9.60
N GLY A 609 -21.11 0.34 9.97
CA GLY A 609 -22.08 1.42 9.94
C GLY A 609 -21.41 2.76 10.22
N VAL A 610 -21.85 3.81 9.49
CA VAL A 610 -21.37 5.17 9.74
C VAL A 610 -21.65 5.60 11.18
N LEU A 611 -20.80 6.46 11.73
CA LEU A 611 -20.87 6.85 13.15
C LEU A 611 -22.28 7.27 13.62
N PRO A 612 -23.05 8.06 12.85
CA PRO A 612 -24.42 8.41 13.28
C PRO A 612 -25.36 7.20 13.41
N SER A 613 -25.05 6.07 12.77
CA SER A 613 -25.88 4.84 12.82
C SER A 613 -25.37 3.78 13.80
N LEU A 614 -24.21 3.99 14.43
CA LEU A 614 -23.68 3.07 15.43
C LEU A 614 -24.47 3.17 16.72
N THR A 615 -24.93 2.02 17.23
CA THR A 615 -25.59 1.92 18.54
C THR A 615 -24.64 1.25 19.54
N PRO A 616 -24.87 1.43 20.86
CA PRO A 616 -24.12 0.72 21.88
C PRO A 616 -24.11 -0.80 21.67
N GLN A 617 -25.22 -1.38 21.19
CA GLN A 617 -25.34 -2.81 20.92
C GLN A 617 -24.44 -3.25 19.76
N ARG A 618 -24.30 -2.42 18.71
CA ARG A 618 -23.40 -2.70 17.58
C ARG A 618 -21.93 -2.54 18.00
N LEU A 619 -21.64 -1.61 18.91
CA LEU A 619 -20.32 -1.50 19.49
C LEU A 619 -19.98 -2.79 20.26
N ASP A 620 -20.89 -3.25 21.15
CA ASP A 620 -20.70 -4.44 21.97
C ASP A 620 -20.57 -5.72 21.14
N ALA A 621 -21.36 -5.87 20.09
CA ALA A 621 -21.33 -7.04 19.22
C ALA A 621 -19.93 -7.27 18.59
N VAL A 622 -19.18 -6.20 18.33
CA VAL A 622 -17.81 -6.26 17.82
C VAL A 622 -16.80 -6.33 18.96
N TRP A 623 -17.04 -5.59 20.05
CA TRP A 623 -16.15 -5.48 21.20
C TRP A 623 -15.95 -6.81 21.92
N GLN A 624 -17.06 -7.50 22.26
CA GLN A 624 -17.02 -8.71 23.09
C GLN A 624 -16.16 -9.84 22.50
N PRO A 625 -16.37 -10.28 21.24
CA PRO A 625 -15.58 -11.37 20.69
C PRO A 625 -14.14 -11.01 20.34
N LYS A 626 -13.79 -9.71 20.33
CA LYS A 626 -12.49 -9.23 19.88
C LYS A 626 -11.69 -8.63 21.04
N ALA A 627 -12.03 -7.48 21.53
CA ALA A 627 -11.28 -6.80 22.57
C ALA A 627 -11.48 -7.44 23.97
N GLN A 628 -12.73 -7.69 24.36
CA GLN A 628 -13.05 -8.31 25.64
C GLN A 628 -12.45 -9.71 25.76
N ALA A 629 -12.55 -10.51 24.70
CA ALA A 629 -11.96 -11.83 24.63
C ALA A 629 -10.43 -11.82 24.82
N ALA A 630 -9.74 -10.85 24.19
CA ALA A 630 -8.29 -10.70 24.33
C ALA A 630 -7.89 -10.34 25.77
N LEU A 631 -8.68 -9.50 26.45
CA LEU A 631 -8.47 -9.18 27.87
C LEU A 631 -8.65 -10.42 28.76
N HIS A 632 -9.71 -11.21 28.55
CA HIS A 632 -9.91 -12.47 29.30
C HIS A 632 -8.76 -13.46 29.07
N LEU A 633 -8.29 -13.60 27.82
CA LEU A 633 -7.12 -14.43 27.52
C LEU A 633 -5.87 -13.90 28.22
N HIS A 634 -5.66 -12.58 28.23
CA HIS A 634 -4.54 -11.97 28.94
C HIS A 634 -4.56 -12.31 30.44
N GLU A 635 -5.67 -12.05 31.11
CA GLU A 635 -5.82 -12.30 32.55
C GLU A 635 -5.66 -13.77 32.92
N LEU A 636 -6.35 -14.66 32.16
CA LEU A 636 -6.36 -16.10 32.46
C LEU A 636 -5.05 -16.82 32.10
N THR A 637 -4.16 -16.16 31.34
CA THR A 637 -2.86 -16.72 30.94
C THR A 637 -1.67 -15.89 31.40
N ALA A 638 -1.88 -14.95 32.34
CA ALA A 638 -0.82 -14.06 32.83
C ALA A 638 0.34 -14.83 33.47
N ASP A 639 0.02 -15.92 34.19
CA ASP A 639 1.01 -16.77 34.89
C ASP A 639 1.55 -17.92 34.00
N ALA A 640 1.10 -18.05 32.74
CA ALA A 640 1.55 -19.10 31.85
C ALA A 640 2.86 -18.70 31.15
N ASP A 641 3.81 -19.63 31.06
CA ASP A 641 5.05 -19.44 30.31
C ASP A 641 4.80 -19.57 28.80
N LEU A 642 4.35 -18.48 28.20
CA LEU A 642 4.00 -18.44 26.79
C LEU A 642 5.18 -18.05 25.94
N ALA A 643 5.44 -18.80 24.87
CA ALA A 643 6.39 -18.44 23.82
C ALA A 643 5.81 -17.40 22.84
N ALA A 644 4.47 -17.35 22.68
CA ALA A 644 3.79 -16.40 21.81
C ALA A 644 2.38 -16.05 22.33
N PHE A 645 2.00 -14.79 22.21
CA PHE A 645 0.63 -14.28 22.40
C PHE A 645 0.30 -13.35 21.25
N VAL A 646 -0.43 -13.86 20.27
CA VAL A 646 -0.64 -13.21 18.97
C VAL A 646 -2.07 -12.71 18.86
N LEU A 647 -2.23 -11.44 18.52
CA LEU A 647 -3.51 -10.77 18.36
C LEU A 647 -3.71 -10.36 16.89
N PHE A 648 -4.83 -10.75 16.29
CA PHE A 648 -5.21 -10.38 14.93
C PHE A 648 -5.94 -9.04 14.93
N SER A 649 -5.21 -7.96 14.77
CA SER A 649 -5.69 -6.58 14.60
C SER A 649 -5.99 -6.27 13.12
N SER A 650 -6.22 -4.99 12.79
CA SER A 650 -6.53 -4.56 11.42
C SER A 650 -6.04 -3.15 11.15
N VAL A 651 -5.64 -2.88 9.91
CA VAL A 651 -5.32 -1.52 9.41
C VAL A 651 -6.47 -0.52 9.61
N ALA A 652 -7.71 -0.99 9.75
CA ALA A 652 -8.86 -0.15 10.09
C ALA A 652 -8.66 0.58 11.42
N GLY A 653 -8.00 -0.04 12.40
CA GLY A 653 -7.63 0.59 13.68
C GLY A 653 -6.59 1.69 13.51
N GLN A 654 -5.65 1.54 12.58
CA GLN A 654 -4.55 2.48 12.38
C GLN A 654 -4.89 3.63 11.42
N LEU A 655 -5.64 3.37 10.37
CA LEU A 655 -5.93 4.36 9.32
C LEU A 655 -7.29 5.05 9.52
N GLY A 656 -8.22 4.38 10.22
CA GLY A 656 -9.62 4.76 10.28
C GLY A 656 -10.33 4.42 8.97
N ASN A 657 -11.24 3.48 8.98
CA ASN A 657 -12.01 3.11 7.80
C ASN A 657 -13.45 3.64 7.91
N LEU A 658 -13.98 4.13 6.79
CA LEU A 658 -15.36 4.62 6.72
C LEU A 658 -16.34 3.53 7.18
N GLY A 659 -17.23 3.85 8.12
CA GLY A 659 -18.25 2.94 8.63
C GLY A 659 -17.73 1.85 9.58
N GLN A 660 -16.49 1.91 10.05
CA GLN A 660 -15.90 0.87 10.92
C GLN A 660 -15.44 1.40 12.29
N GLY A 661 -16.13 2.38 12.86
CA GLY A 661 -15.75 3.00 14.14
C GLY A 661 -15.66 2.01 15.31
N ASN A 662 -16.62 1.10 15.43
CA ASN A 662 -16.63 0.02 16.41
C ASN A 662 -15.48 -0.98 16.18
N TYR A 663 -15.25 -1.37 14.92
CA TYR A 663 -14.20 -2.30 14.55
C TYR A 663 -12.81 -1.68 14.73
N ALA A 664 -12.64 -0.41 14.36
CA ALA A 664 -11.39 0.33 14.57
C ALA A 664 -11.04 0.44 16.06
N ALA A 665 -12.02 0.78 16.92
CA ALA A 665 -11.84 0.84 18.36
C ALA A 665 -11.41 -0.51 18.96
N ALA A 666 -12.07 -1.60 18.58
CA ALA A 666 -11.74 -2.95 19.07
C ALA A 666 -10.34 -3.40 18.60
N ASN A 667 -9.88 -3.04 17.40
CA ASN A 667 -8.54 -3.36 16.92
C ASN A 667 -7.46 -2.56 17.65
N VAL A 668 -7.69 -1.27 17.93
CA VAL A 668 -6.74 -0.47 18.72
C VAL A 668 -6.63 -0.99 20.15
N ALA A 669 -7.71 -1.56 20.73
CA ALA A 669 -7.63 -2.24 22.02
C ALA A 669 -6.65 -3.43 21.99
N LEU A 670 -6.61 -4.20 20.90
CA LEU A 670 -5.64 -5.29 20.72
C LEU A 670 -4.20 -4.76 20.61
N ASP A 671 -4.02 -3.69 19.87
CA ASP A 671 -2.71 -3.05 19.70
C ASP A 671 -2.18 -2.54 21.05
N ALA A 672 -3.04 -1.85 21.80
CA ALA A 672 -2.72 -1.36 23.13
C ALA A 672 -2.42 -2.51 24.13
N LEU A 673 -3.18 -3.61 24.07
CA LEU A 673 -2.94 -4.79 24.91
C LEU A 673 -1.59 -5.44 24.60
N ALA A 674 -1.16 -5.51 23.33
CA ALA A 674 0.15 -6.03 22.98
C ALA A 674 1.28 -5.18 23.57
N GLU A 675 1.16 -3.83 23.49
CA GLU A 675 2.14 -2.91 24.11
C GLU A 675 2.14 -3.04 25.64
N HIS A 676 0.96 -3.09 26.26
CA HIS A 676 0.82 -3.29 27.70
C HIS A 676 1.48 -4.59 28.17
N ARG A 677 1.27 -5.71 27.45
CA ARG A 677 1.92 -6.99 27.77
C ARG A 677 3.44 -6.89 27.69
N ARG A 678 3.96 -6.24 26.65
CA ARG A 678 5.41 -6.03 26.50
C ARG A 678 5.98 -5.14 27.60
N ALA A 679 5.29 -4.06 27.96
CA ALA A 679 5.69 -3.21 29.07
C ALA A 679 5.73 -3.97 30.42
N ALA A 680 4.81 -4.94 30.59
CA ALA A 680 4.78 -5.84 31.75
C ALA A 680 5.79 -7.02 31.67
N GLY A 681 6.65 -7.07 30.66
CA GLY A 681 7.62 -8.16 30.44
C GLY A 681 7.01 -9.46 29.91
N LEU A 682 5.76 -9.45 29.46
CA LEU A 682 5.07 -10.58 28.85
C LEU A 682 5.16 -10.57 27.34
N VAL A 683 5.16 -11.74 26.71
CA VAL A 683 5.06 -11.83 25.25
C VAL A 683 3.72 -11.28 24.75
N GLY A 684 3.73 -10.47 23.70
CA GLY A 684 2.54 -9.89 23.08
C GLY A 684 2.89 -9.35 21.72
N THR A 685 2.16 -9.76 20.67
CA THR A 685 2.34 -9.28 19.29
C THR A 685 0.98 -9.06 18.67
N SER A 686 0.69 -7.82 18.27
CA SER A 686 -0.49 -7.46 17.50
C SER A 686 -0.13 -7.35 16.03
N LEU A 687 -0.81 -8.13 15.19
CA LEU A 687 -0.67 -8.15 13.74
C LEU A 687 -1.77 -7.30 13.12
N VAL A 688 -1.40 -6.13 12.64
CA VAL A 688 -2.31 -5.15 12.03
C VAL A 688 -2.52 -5.53 10.56
N TRP A 689 -3.48 -6.42 10.32
CA TRP A 689 -3.72 -7.01 9.02
C TRP A 689 -4.34 -6.06 8.01
N GLY A 690 -3.82 -6.13 6.77
CA GLY A 690 -4.49 -5.67 5.57
C GLY A 690 -5.63 -6.60 5.14
N LEU A 691 -6.07 -6.47 3.89
CA LEU A 691 -7.13 -7.27 3.31
C LEU A 691 -6.56 -8.59 2.79
N TRP A 692 -7.04 -9.73 3.31
CA TRP A 692 -6.69 -11.07 2.82
C TRP A 692 -7.61 -11.48 1.68
N GLY A 693 -7.06 -11.91 0.54
CA GLY A 693 -7.80 -12.46 -0.59
C GLY A 693 -7.12 -12.21 -1.92
N ASP A 694 -7.42 -13.04 -2.92
CA ASP A 694 -6.89 -12.87 -4.27
C ASP A 694 -7.69 -11.82 -5.05
N THR A 695 -7.06 -11.23 -6.06
CA THR A 695 -7.65 -10.19 -6.93
C THR A 695 -8.81 -10.69 -7.80
N ASP A 696 -8.98 -12.01 -7.92
CA ASP A 696 -10.04 -12.68 -8.69
C ASP A 696 -11.33 -12.95 -7.89
N GLY A 697 -11.38 -12.56 -6.61
CA GLY A 697 -12.55 -12.73 -5.75
C GLY A 697 -12.68 -14.10 -5.10
N THR A 698 -11.67 -14.97 -5.19
CA THR A 698 -11.62 -16.28 -4.51
C THR A 698 -11.08 -16.20 -3.07
N GLY A 699 -11.12 -15.01 -2.44
CA GLY A 699 -10.47 -14.71 -1.19
C GLY A 699 -11.00 -15.40 0.05
N ALA A 700 -10.12 -15.54 1.06
CA ALA A 700 -10.46 -15.97 2.42
C ALA A 700 -10.79 -14.76 3.32
N GLY A 701 -11.67 -14.94 4.30
CA GLY A 701 -11.93 -13.94 5.33
C GLY A 701 -12.86 -12.80 4.91
N ALA A 702 -12.52 -11.55 5.27
CA ALA A 702 -13.33 -10.37 5.01
C ALA A 702 -13.44 -10.04 3.51
N ALA A 703 -12.40 -10.29 2.74
CA ALA A 703 -12.37 -10.01 1.30
C ALA A 703 -13.42 -10.81 0.50
N ALA A 704 -13.70 -12.06 0.92
CA ALA A 704 -14.72 -12.90 0.27
C ALA A 704 -16.13 -12.32 0.34
N LYS A 705 -16.37 -11.33 1.21
CA LYS A 705 -17.66 -10.68 1.41
C LYS A 705 -17.76 -9.31 0.74
N LEU A 706 -16.65 -8.79 0.21
CA LEU A 706 -16.62 -7.49 -0.44
C LEU A 706 -16.97 -7.63 -1.93
N ASP A 707 -17.85 -6.76 -2.40
CA ASP A 707 -18.08 -6.59 -3.81
C ASP A 707 -16.92 -5.84 -4.50
N ARG A 708 -16.91 -5.82 -5.83
CA ARG A 708 -15.86 -5.17 -6.60
C ARG A 708 -15.74 -3.68 -6.30
N ALA A 709 -16.84 -3.01 -6.02
CA ALA A 709 -16.83 -1.58 -5.69
C ALA A 709 -16.16 -1.31 -4.32
N ALA A 710 -16.36 -2.21 -3.36
CA ALA A 710 -15.69 -2.14 -2.06
C ALA A 710 -14.19 -2.44 -2.17
N LEU A 711 -13.79 -3.43 -2.98
CA LEU A 711 -12.39 -3.73 -3.28
C LEU A 711 -11.70 -2.54 -3.97
N ASP A 712 -12.33 -1.94 -4.97
CA ASP A 712 -11.83 -0.74 -5.66
C ASP A 712 -11.71 0.46 -4.69
N ARG A 713 -12.59 0.55 -3.70
CA ARG A 713 -12.54 1.59 -2.65
C ARG A 713 -11.33 1.39 -1.74
N VAL A 714 -11.08 0.14 -1.30
CA VAL A 714 -9.92 -0.22 -0.48
C VAL A 714 -8.62 0.06 -1.25
N SER A 715 -8.55 -0.31 -2.52
CA SER A 715 -7.39 -0.05 -3.38
C SER A 715 -7.16 1.45 -3.59
N ARG A 716 -8.23 2.22 -3.77
CA ARG A 716 -8.14 3.70 -3.76
C ARG A 716 -7.65 4.25 -2.42
N GLY A 717 -7.83 3.54 -1.31
CA GLY A 717 -7.22 3.84 -0.01
C GLY A 717 -5.72 3.60 0.05
N GLY A 718 -5.11 3.00 -0.99
CA GLY A 718 -3.70 2.64 -1.04
C GLY A 718 -3.40 1.27 -0.46
N LEU A 719 -4.41 0.43 -0.17
CA LEU A 719 -4.27 -0.94 0.30
C LEU A 719 -4.52 -1.92 -0.85
N LEU A 720 -3.65 -2.91 -0.98
CA LEU A 720 -3.81 -4.00 -1.93
C LEU A 720 -4.13 -5.30 -1.18
N PRO A 721 -4.88 -6.23 -1.81
CA PRO A 721 -5.13 -7.54 -1.22
C PRO A 721 -3.84 -8.33 -1.00
N LEU A 722 -3.82 -9.17 0.05
CA LEU A 722 -2.76 -10.12 0.37
C LEU A 722 -3.19 -11.51 -0.10
N SER A 723 -2.35 -12.22 -0.85
CA SER A 723 -2.54 -13.65 -1.06
C SER A 723 -2.38 -14.43 0.24
N LEU A 724 -2.83 -15.69 0.27
CA LEU A 724 -2.71 -16.53 1.46
C LEU A 724 -1.24 -16.76 1.83
N ASP A 725 -0.39 -16.99 0.84
CA ASP A 725 1.04 -17.23 1.03
C ASP A 725 1.78 -15.96 1.51
N GLU A 726 1.47 -14.81 0.94
CA GLU A 726 1.99 -13.51 1.40
C GLU A 726 1.60 -13.23 2.85
N GLY A 727 0.35 -13.52 3.22
CA GLY A 727 -0.12 -13.33 4.58
C GLY A 727 0.57 -14.26 5.58
N LEU A 728 0.76 -15.54 5.24
CA LEU A 728 1.49 -16.49 6.10
C LEU A 728 2.98 -16.12 6.23
N ALA A 729 3.61 -15.66 5.15
CA ALA A 729 4.99 -15.18 5.20
C ALA A 729 5.13 -13.94 6.10
N LEU A 730 4.18 -12.99 6.03
CA LEU A 730 4.14 -11.85 6.95
C LEU A 730 3.88 -12.26 8.41
N PHE A 731 3.07 -13.33 8.64
CA PHE A 731 2.87 -13.91 9.97
C PHE A 731 4.18 -14.42 10.56
N ASP A 732 4.95 -15.20 9.79
CA ASP A 732 6.23 -15.73 10.21
C ASP A 732 7.26 -14.64 10.49
N ASP A 733 7.35 -13.65 9.57
CA ASP A 733 8.26 -12.52 9.73
C ASP A 733 7.89 -11.65 10.95
N ALA A 734 6.60 -11.48 11.23
CA ALA A 734 6.14 -10.70 12.36
C ALA A 734 6.37 -11.42 13.70
N LEU A 735 6.21 -12.72 13.75
CA LEU A 735 6.54 -13.52 14.95
C LEU A 735 8.03 -13.47 15.29
N ALA A 736 8.88 -13.38 14.27
CA ALA A 736 10.32 -13.26 14.45
C ALA A 736 10.75 -11.81 14.80
N ALA A 737 9.86 -10.83 14.58
CA ALA A 737 10.19 -9.43 14.70
C ALA A 737 10.11 -8.87 16.11
N GLY A 738 10.74 -8.25 16.86
CA GLY A 738 10.62 -7.80 18.27
C GLY A 738 9.46 -6.87 18.65
N PRO A 739 8.94 -5.93 17.82
CA PRO A 739 7.92 -4.97 18.23
C PRO A 739 6.59 -5.59 18.63
N ALA A 740 5.86 -4.91 19.52
CA ALA A 740 4.54 -5.33 19.98
C ALA A 740 3.46 -5.18 18.89
N VAL A 741 3.56 -4.15 18.05
CA VAL A 741 2.58 -3.84 17.01
C VAL A 741 3.28 -3.78 15.66
N LEU A 742 2.84 -4.61 14.72
CA LEU A 742 3.40 -4.72 13.37
C LEU A 742 2.30 -4.67 12.34
N VAL A 743 2.50 -3.83 11.31
CA VAL A 743 1.56 -3.71 10.22
C VAL A 743 1.92 -4.71 9.12
N THR A 744 1.03 -5.68 8.94
CA THR A 744 1.11 -6.82 8.02
C THR A 744 0.15 -6.59 6.85
N ALA A 745 0.48 -5.60 6.01
CA ALA A 745 -0.39 -5.15 4.93
C ALA A 745 0.43 -4.83 3.68
N ARG A 746 -0.22 -4.96 2.52
CA ARG A 746 0.34 -4.59 1.23
C ARG A 746 -0.16 -3.21 0.82
N PHE A 747 0.76 -2.28 0.54
CA PHE A 747 0.45 -0.92 0.14
C PHE A 747 0.84 -0.64 -1.31
N ASP A 748 0.00 0.11 -2.02
CA ASP A 748 0.33 0.70 -3.32
C ASP A 748 1.17 1.96 -3.13
N ILE A 749 2.47 1.79 -2.88
CA ILE A 749 3.40 2.89 -2.64
C ILE A 749 3.48 3.83 -3.85
N ALA A 750 3.44 3.29 -5.06
CA ALA A 750 3.50 4.06 -6.29
C ALA A 750 2.24 4.93 -6.45
N GLY A 751 1.06 4.35 -6.26
CA GLY A 751 -0.21 5.08 -6.28
C GLY A 751 -0.32 6.11 -5.16
N LEU A 752 0.15 5.80 -3.95
CA LEU A 752 0.19 6.76 -2.84
C LEU A 752 1.13 7.94 -3.14
N SER A 753 2.29 7.69 -3.72
CA SER A 753 3.28 8.73 -4.06
C SER A 753 2.84 9.60 -5.25
N ALA A 754 2.01 9.07 -6.15
CA ALA A 754 1.45 9.81 -7.28
C ALA A 754 0.29 10.74 -6.90
N ARG A 755 -0.29 10.58 -5.69
CA ARG A 755 -1.40 11.39 -5.22
C ARG A 755 -0.92 12.79 -4.85
N THR A 756 -1.66 13.78 -5.30
CA THR A 756 -1.42 15.19 -4.98
C THR A 756 -2.01 15.53 -3.60
N GLU A 757 -1.63 16.66 -3.03
CA GLU A 757 -2.12 17.15 -1.73
C GLU A 757 -3.66 17.27 -1.64
N THR A 758 -4.36 17.26 -2.79
CA THR A 758 -5.82 17.26 -2.87
C THR A 758 -6.48 15.89 -2.67
N ASP A 759 -5.71 14.81 -2.74
CA ASP A 759 -6.22 13.47 -2.56
C ASP A 759 -6.04 13.05 -1.09
N ASN A 760 -7.05 13.17 -0.32
CA ASN A 760 -7.20 12.89 1.12
C ASN A 760 -6.48 11.58 1.59
N VAL A 761 -5.14 11.59 1.54
CA VAL A 761 -4.29 10.49 2.03
C VAL A 761 -4.24 10.56 3.55
N PRO A 762 -4.53 9.47 4.27
CA PRO A 762 -4.40 9.45 5.72
C PRO A 762 -2.99 9.89 6.19
N PRO A 763 -2.87 10.83 7.13
CA PRO A 763 -1.57 11.39 7.55
C PRO A 763 -0.56 10.35 8.04
N ARG A 764 -1.03 9.23 8.57
CA ARG A 764 -0.17 8.11 8.98
C ARG A 764 0.57 7.47 7.80
N LEU A 765 0.02 7.53 6.57
CA LEU A 765 0.65 7.01 5.35
C LEU A 765 1.68 7.97 4.73
N TYR A 766 1.84 9.20 5.25
CA TYR A 766 2.83 10.16 4.74
C TYR A 766 4.28 9.65 4.86
N GLY A 767 4.53 8.70 5.77
CA GLY A 767 5.84 8.05 5.88
C GLY A 767 6.14 7.07 4.74
N LEU A 768 5.11 6.56 4.06
CA LEU A 768 5.20 5.67 2.90
C LEU A 768 5.12 6.45 1.58
N ALA A 769 4.23 7.46 1.53
CA ALA A 769 4.12 8.35 0.40
C ALA A 769 5.30 9.34 0.43
N ARG A 770 6.23 9.24 -0.51
CA ARG A 770 7.18 10.32 -0.75
C ARG A 770 6.41 11.51 -1.31
N THR A 771 5.99 12.40 -0.43
CA THR A 771 5.66 13.76 -0.85
C THR A 771 6.95 14.37 -1.35
N ALA A 772 7.13 14.39 -2.66
CA ALA A 772 8.12 15.21 -3.30
C ALA A 772 7.74 16.67 -2.98
N ARG A 773 8.17 17.15 -1.82
CA ARG A 773 8.24 18.55 -1.53
C ARG A 773 9.28 19.12 -2.49
N ARG A 774 8.85 19.41 -3.72
CA ARG A 774 9.64 20.23 -4.64
C ARG A 774 9.73 21.64 -4.02
N PRO A 775 10.89 22.10 -3.61
CA PRO A 775 11.06 23.51 -3.33
C PRO A 775 10.94 24.22 -4.68
N GLY A 776 9.85 24.94 -4.90
CA GLY A 776 9.76 25.95 -5.96
C GLY A 776 9.06 25.59 -7.25
N GLY A 777 8.09 24.68 -7.27
CA GLY A 777 7.15 24.53 -8.39
C GLY A 777 5.75 24.87 -7.92
N GLY A 778 5.38 26.16 -7.98
CA GLY A 778 4.02 26.58 -7.73
C GLY A 778 3.08 25.99 -8.76
N GLN A 779 2.44 24.85 -8.46
CA GLN A 779 1.09 24.63 -8.96
C GLN A 779 0.20 25.54 -8.12
N GLN A 780 -0.37 26.53 -8.78
CA GLN A 780 -1.42 27.37 -8.17
C GLN A 780 -2.48 26.43 -7.59
N PRO A 781 -2.89 26.61 -6.33
CA PRO A 781 -4.05 25.93 -5.80
C PRO A 781 -5.20 26.18 -6.77
N SER A 782 -5.93 25.14 -7.16
CA SER A 782 -7.11 25.29 -8.00
C SER A 782 -7.98 26.36 -7.34
N GLN A 783 -8.31 27.42 -8.09
CA GLN A 783 -9.09 28.55 -7.55
C GLN A 783 -10.33 27.97 -6.82
N PRO A 784 -10.64 28.43 -5.62
CA PRO A 784 -11.84 28.02 -4.90
C PRO A 784 -13.07 28.08 -5.80
N LEU A 785 -14.00 27.14 -5.65
CA LEU A 785 -15.21 27.11 -6.48
C LEU A 785 -15.89 28.46 -6.52
N VAL A 786 -15.99 29.16 -5.39
CA VAL A 786 -16.53 30.52 -5.25
C VAL A 786 -15.89 31.48 -6.25
N THR A 787 -14.55 31.49 -6.38
CA THR A 787 -13.80 32.33 -7.31
C THR A 787 -14.04 31.92 -8.78
N ARG A 788 -14.22 30.62 -9.03
CA ARG A 788 -14.50 30.10 -10.38
C ARG A 788 -15.92 30.45 -10.87
N LEU A 789 -16.86 30.52 -9.95
CA LEU A 789 -18.26 30.86 -10.25
C LEU A 789 -18.52 32.37 -10.28
N ALA A 790 -17.65 33.18 -9.68
CA ALA A 790 -17.81 34.62 -9.62
C ALA A 790 -17.91 35.26 -11.03
N GLY A 791 -18.93 36.05 -11.25
CA GLY A 791 -19.14 36.78 -12.51
C GLY A 791 -19.72 35.96 -13.68
N LEU A 792 -19.98 34.65 -13.50
CA LEU A 792 -20.61 33.82 -14.51
C LEU A 792 -22.14 33.89 -14.44
N PRO A 793 -22.85 33.82 -15.56
CA PRO A 793 -24.31 33.64 -15.56
C PRO A 793 -24.75 32.39 -14.80
N VAL A 794 -25.90 32.44 -14.12
CA VAL A 794 -26.43 31.33 -13.30
C VAL A 794 -26.47 30.01 -14.07
N GLY A 795 -26.84 30.00 -15.35
CA GLY A 795 -26.87 28.77 -16.15
C GLY A 795 -25.50 28.16 -16.45
N GLU A 796 -24.42 28.96 -16.51
CA GLU A 796 -23.05 28.49 -16.66
C GLU A 796 -22.50 27.95 -15.32
N GLN A 797 -22.81 28.68 -14.22
CA GLN A 797 -22.48 28.23 -12.89
C GLN A 797 -23.07 26.82 -12.62
N GLN A 798 -24.35 26.62 -12.97
CA GLN A 798 -25.06 25.38 -12.81
C GLN A 798 -24.42 24.24 -13.62
N LYS A 799 -24.03 24.50 -14.88
CA LYS A 799 -23.31 23.48 -15.68
C LYS A 799 -22.00 23.06 -15.06
N ILE A 800 -21.20 24.01 -14.59
CA ILE A 800 -19.90 23.74 -13.95
C ILE A 800 -20.07 22.90 -12.70
N VAL A 801 -21.04 23.23 -11.84
CA VAL A 801 -21.30 22.50 -10.60
C VAL A 801 -21.89 21.12 -10.88
N LEU A 802 -22.84 21.03 -11.82
CA LEU A 802 -23.43 19.73 -12.21
C LEU A 802 -22.38 18.79 -12.81
N ASP A 803 -21.48 19.27 -13.65
CA ASP A 803 -20.36 18.46 -14.16
C ASP A 803 -19.39 18.05 -13.07
N LEU A 804 -19.20 18.88 -12.02
CA LEU A 804 -18.42 18.51 -10.84
C LEU A 804 -19.11 17.39 -10.06
N VAL A 805 -20.41 17.51 -9.82
CA VAL A 805 -21.22 16.48 -9.13
C VAL A 805 -21.17 15.16 -9.91
N ARG A 806 -21.43 15.18 -11.23
CA ARG A 806 -21.40 13.98 -12.09
C ARG A 806 -20.05 13.25 -12.01
N ARG A 807 -18.94 13.99 -12.15
CA ARG A 807 -17.59 13.40 -12.08
C ARG A 807 -17.35 12.70 -10.74
N ASN A 808 -17.80 13.28 -9.65
CA ASN A 808 -17.64 12.69 -8.33
C ASN A 808 -18.60 11.50 -8.10
N VAL A 809 -19.81 11.54 -8.62
CA VAL A 809 -20.76 10.41 -8.62
C VAL A 809 -20.16 9.21 -9.36
N VAL A 810 -19.62 9.43 -10.56
CA VAL A 810 -18.94 8.40 -11.35
C VAL A 810 -17.73 7.83 -10.60
N ALA A 811 -16.95 8.69 -9.98
CA ALA A 811 -15.76 8.28 -9.24
C ALA A 811 -16.09 7.44 -8.00
N VAL A 812 -17.25 7.64 -7.37
CA VAL A 812 -17.72 6.85 -6.22
C VAL A 812 -18.30 5.50 -6.67
N LEU A 813 -19.10 5.49 -7.74
CA LEU A 813 -19.78 4.27 -8.20
C LEU A 813 -18.84 3.26 -8.87
N GLY A 814 -17.74 3.73 -9.51
CA GLY A 814 -16.73 2.91 -10.17
C GLY A 814 -17.23 2.12 -11.41
N GLY A 815 -16.32 1.69 -12.28
CA GLY A 815 -16.61 0.74 -13.37
C GLY A 815 -17.34 1.29 -14.60
N ASP A 816 -17.70 0.39 -15.52
CA ASP A 816 -18.31 0.66 -16.84
C ASP A 816 -19.72 1.32 -16.81
N ARG A 817 -20.25 1.65 -15.64
CA ARG A 817 -21.49 2.40 -15.46
C ARG A 817 -21.36 3.88 -15.84
N VAL A 818 -20.17 4.30 -16.24
CA VAL A 818 -19.80 5.67 -16.63
C VAL A 818 -20.61 6.23 -17.81
N ALA A 819 -21.27 5.40 -18.59
CA ALA A 819 -21.84 5.85 -19.86
C ALA A 819 -23.05 6.80 -19.72
N ARG A 820 -23.78 6.82 -18.60
CA ARG A 820 -24.87 7.81 -18.36
C ARG A 820 -25.24 7.84 -16.87
N VAL A 821 -24.67 8.77 -16.11
CA VAL A 821 -25.36 9.28 -14.92
C VAL A 821 -26.55 10.09 -15.42
N ASP A 822 -27.75 9.57 -15.29
CA ASP A 822 -28.97 10.29 -15.58
C ASP A 822 -29.23 11.26 -14.41
N ASP A 823 -29.23 12.55 -14.69
CA ASP A 823 -29.32 13.61 -13.69
C ASP A 823 -30.66 13.64 -12.95
N ASP A 824 -31.68 13.00 -13.52
CA ASP A 824 -33.03 12.93 -12.98
C ASP A 824 -33.25 11.72 -12.06
N LEU A 825 -32.33 10.73 -12.05
CA LEU A 825 -32.38 9.62 -11.14
C LEU A 825 -31.93 10.03 -9.73
N SER A 826 -32.59 9.49 -8.71
CA SER A 826 -32.15 9.69 -7.34
C SER A 826 -30.85 8.91 -7.06
N PHE A 827 -30.05 9.39 -6.12
CA PHE A 827 -28.83 8.69 -5.68
C PHE A 827 -29.13 7.27 -5.23
N LYS A 828 -30.29 7.01 -4.62
CA LYS A 828 -30.74 5.66 -4.25
C LYS A 828 -30.96 4.77 -5.48
N GLU A 829 -31.57 5.29 -6.54
CA GLU A 829 -31.76 4.55 -7.82
C GLU A 829 -30.43 4.34 -8.55
N LEU A 830 -29.45 5.24 -8.36
CA LEU A 830 -28.08 5.09 -8.85
C LEU A 830 -27.27 4.06 -8.03
N GLY A 831 -27.82 3.54 -6.91
CA GLY A 831 -27.19 2.54 -6.06
C GLY A 831 -26.33 3.11 -4.92
N PHE A 832 -26.58 4.35 -4.53
CA PHE A 832 -25.89 4.93 -3.36
C PHE A 832 -26.48 4.36 -2.05
N GLU A 833 -25.58 3.92 -1.19
CA GLU A 833 -25.82 3.56 0.20
C GLU A 833 -25.16 4.59 1.14
N SER A 834 -25.36 4.44 2.46
CA SER A 834 -24.83 5.40 3.43
C SER A 834 -23.34 5.67 3.31
N LEU A 835 -22.52 4.64 3.05
CA LEU A 835 -21.07 4.79 2.91
C LEU A 835 -20.68 5.54 1.63
N SER A 836 -21.30 5.22 0.51
CA SER A 836 -21.06 5.91 -0.76
C SER A 836 -21.55 7.37 -0.72
N ALA A 837 -22.61 7.65 0.04
CA ALA A 837 -23.09 9.01 0.29
C ALA A 837 -22.04 9.85 1.08
N VAL A 838 -21.43 9.29 2.10
CA VAL A 838 -20.34 9.94 2.84
C VAL A 838 -19.11 10.13 1.97
N GLU A 839 -18.74 9.15 1.14
CA GLU A 839 -17.62 9.29 0.19
C GLU A 839 -17.89 10.42 -0.83
N LEU A 840 -19.11 10.49 -1.38
CA LEU A 840 -19.49 11.57 -2.31
C LEU A 840 -19.39 12.93 -1.64
N ARG A 841 -19.93 13.05 -0.41
CA ARG A 841 -19.86 14.29 0.37
C ARG A 841 -18.40 14.72 0.59
N ASN A 842 -17.51 13.82 1.02
CA ASN A 842 -16.12 14.13 1.28
C ASN A 842 -15.40 14.59 0.00
N ARG A 843 -15.64 13.92 -1.13
CA ARG A 843 -15.08 14.31 -2.43
C ARG A 843 -15.58 15.67 -2.90
N LEU A 844 -16.87 15.94 -2.78
CA LEU A 844 -17.44 17.22 -3.15
C LEU A 844 -16.94 18.34 -2.22
N SER A 845 -16.84 18.10 -0.91
CA SER A 845 -16.26 19.06 0.03
C SER A 845 -14.81 19.41 -0.32
N ALA A 846 -13.99 18.41 -0.63
CA ALA A 846 -12.60 18.62 -1.06
C ALA A 846 -12.51 19.38 -2.41
N ALA A 847 -13.39 19.06 -3.38
CA ALA A 847 -13.37 19.66 -4.70
C ALA A 847 -13.95 21.09 -4.75
N THR A 848 -14.81 21.43 -3.80
CA THR A 848 -15.48 22.74 -3.73
C THR A 848 -14.83 23.67 -2.70
N GLY A 849 -14.16 23.12 -1.69
CA GLY A 849 -13.70 23.85 -0.50
C GLY A 849 -14.84 24.18 0.48
N LEU A 850 -16.05 23.65 0.25
CA LEU A 850 -17.22 23.90 1.09
C LEU A 850 -17.37 22.77 2.12
N GLN A 851 -17.80 23.12 3.32
CA GLN A 851 -18.24 22.14 4.34
C GLN A 851 -19.68 21.73 4.01
N LEU A 852 -19.85 20.54 3.43
CA LEU A 852 -21.15 20.02 3.05
C LEU A 852 -21.75 19.15 4.17
N PRO A 853 -23.06 19.27 4.46
CA PRO A 853 -23.69 18.50 5.53
C PRO A 853 -23.72 17.00 5.21
N ALA A 854 -23.70 16.17 6.26
CA ALA A 854 -23.72 14.71 6.13
C ALA A 854 -25.02 14.20 5.44
N THR A 855 -26.10 14.94 5.60
CA THR A 855 -27.45 14.61 5.07
C THR A 855 -27.66 15.05 3.63
N MET A 856 -26.71 15.77 3.00
CA MET A 856 -26.89 16.44 1.70
C MET A 856 -27.43 15.51 0.59
N VAL A 857 -27.02 14.23 0.57
CA VAL A 857 -27.47 13.25 -0.44
C VAL A 857 -28.93 12.85 -0.23
N PHE A 858 -29.40 12.91 1.02
CA PHE A 858 -30.79 12.62 1.39
C PHE A 858 -31.68 13.85 1.21
N ASP A 859 -31.17 15.03 1.57
CA ASP A 859 -31.90 16.29 1.44
C ASP A 859 -32.00 16.75 -0.03
N HIS A 860 -30.98 16.44 -0.83
CA HIS A 860 -30.89 16.73 -2.26
C HIS A 860 -30.72 15.43 -3.04
N PRO A 861 -31.78 14.63 -3.23
CA PRO A 861 -31.67 13.22 -3.63
C PRO A 861 -31.30 13.02 -5.12
N ARG A 862 -31.07 14.07 -5.89
CA ARG A 862 -30.69 13.98 -7.32
C ARG A 862 -29.44 14.81 -7.60
N PRO A 863 -28.64 14.43 -8.61
CA PRO A 863 -27.47 15.21 -9.01
C PRO A 863 -27.78 16.68 -9.32
N THR A 864 -28.93 16.96 -9.96
CA THR A 864 -29.37 18.32 -10.26
C THR A 864 -29.66 19.12 -9.01
N SER A 865 -30.48 18.62 -8.10
CA SER A 865 -30.84 19.32 -6.85
C SER A 865 -29.61 19.50 -5.93
N LEU A 866 -28.66 18.54 -5.93
CA LEU A 866 -27.42 18.69 -5.21
C LEU A 866 -26.51 19.77 -5.84
N ALA A 867 -26.46 19.85 -7.17
CA ALA A 867 -25.71 20.90 -7.86
C ALA A 867 -26.29 22.29 -7.58
N ASP A 868 -27.63 22.44 -7.53
CA ASP A 868 -28.27 23.69 -7.15
C ASP A 868 -27.91 24.10 -5.72
N PHE A 869 -27.99 23.17 -4.76
CA PHE A 869 -27.60 23.42 -3.38
C PHE A 869 -26.15 23.87 -3.24
N ILE A 870 -25.21 23.16 -3.91
CA ILE A 870 -23.78 23.53 -3.88
C ILE A 870 -23.55 24.90 -4.52
N ARG A 871 -24.23 25.22 -5.64
CA ARG A 871 -24.15 26.53 -6.30
C ARG A 871 -24.63 27.64 -5.37
N GLU A 872 -25.76 27.47 -4.70
CA GLU A 872 -26.34 28.43 -3.75
C GLU A 872 -25.45 28.60 -2.52
N THR A 873 -24.90 27.53 -1.98
CA THR A 873 -23.94 27.58 -0.87
C THR A 873 -22.63 28.28 -1.28
N ALA A 874 -22.19 28.12 -2.53
CA ALA A 874 -21.01 28.78 -3.09
C ALA A 874 -21.28 30.20 -3.57
N ALA A 875 -22.54 30.63 -3.74
CA ALA A 875 -22.86 31.98 -4.17
C ALA A 875 -22.40 32.99 -3.11
N PRO A 876 -21.67 34.05 -3.47
CA PRO A 876 -21.32 35.07 -2.53
C PRO A 876 -22.61 35.71 -2.01
N ALA A 877 -22.83 35.70 -0.71
CA ALA A 877 -23.81 36.56 -0.08
C ALA A 877 -23.35 37.98 -0.32
N ASP A 878 -24.12 38.72 -1.10
CA ASP A 878 -23.98 40.14 -1.50
C ASP A 878 -22.96 40.45 -2.61
N ALA A 879 -23.46 41.08 -3.63
CA ALA A 879 -22.68 41.66 -4.76
C ALA A 879 -21.71 42.80 -4.33
N GLU A 880 -21.71 43.18 -3.06
CA GLU A 880 -20.84 44.23 -2.49
C GLU A 880 -19.45 43.70 -2.14
N GLY A 881 -19.29 42.42 -1.77
CA GLY A 881 -18.02 41.85 -1.31
C GLY A 881 -16.90 41.85 -2.37
N PRO A 882 -17.11 41.45 -3.63
CA PRO A 882 -16.07 41.42 -4.65
C PRO A 882 -15.53 42.81 -5.01
N VAL A 883 -16.39 43.82 -5.05
CA VAL A 883 -15.99 45.21 -5.39
C VAL A 883 -15.17 45.81 -4.28
N LEU A 884 -15.57 45.61 -3.03
CA LEU A 884 -14.83 46.08 -1.86
C LEU A 884 -13.49 45.36 -1.72
N ALA A 885 -13.43 44.06 -1.95
CA ALA A 885 -12.19 43.28 -1.94
C ALA A 885 -11.19 43.71 -3.02
N GLU A 886 -11.65 44.08 -4.22
CA GLU A 886 -10.79 44.64 -5.26
C GLU A 886 -10.32 46.06 -4.93
N LEU A 887 -11.15 46.86 -4.26
CA LEU A 887 -10.74 48.17 -3.76
C LEU A 887 -9.69 48.06 -2.65
N ASP A 888 -9.79 47.05 -1.77
CA ASP A 888 -8.77 46.76 -0.75
C ASP A 888 -7.46 46.28 -1.37
N ARG A 889 -7.49 45.41 -2.39
CA ARG A 889 -6.30 45.00 -3.15
C ARG A 889 -5.64 46.14 -3.87
N LEU A 890 -6.46 47.02 -4.50
CA LEU A 890 -5.96 48.21 -5.14
C LEU A 890 -5.31 49.16 -4.13
N SER A 891 -5.94 49.36 -2.98
CA SER A 891 -5.42 50.15 -1.86
C SER A 891 -4.07 49.62 -1.36
N ALA A 892 -3.93 48.30 -1.19
CA ALA A 892 -2.66 47.66 -0.81
C ALA A 892 -1.58 47.81 -1.89
N ALA A 893 -1.93 47.63 -3.16
CA ALA A 893 -1.03 47.83 -4.29
C ALA A 893 -0.54 49.29 -4.40
N MET A 894 -1.44 50.26 -4.16
CA MET A 894 -1.10 51.69 -4.12
C MET A 894 -0.17 52.04 -2.94
N ALA A 895 -0.35 51.41 -1.77
CA ALA A 895 0.52 51.54 -0.63
C ALA A 895 1.93 51.04 -0.93
N ALA A 896 2.03 49.89 -1.64
CA ALA A 896 3.30 49.30 -2.04
C ALA A 896 4.02 50.14 -3.11
N ALA A 897 3.27 50.82 -4.02
CA ALA A 897 3.82 51.65 -5.08
C ALA A 897 4.08 53.13 -4.66
N SER A 898 4.07 53.41 -3.37
CA SER A 898 4.06 54.78 -2.80
C SER A 898 5.33 55.62 -3.05
N SER A 899 6.42 55.06 -3.57
CA SER A 899 7.68 55.78 -3.82
C SER A 899 7.81 56.46 -5.17
N ASP A 900 6.96 56.13 -6.17
CA ASP A 900 7.02 56.70 -7.51
C ASP A 900 5.98 57.83 -7.68
N ARG A 901 6.50 59.08 -7.76
CA ARG A 901 5.65 60.29 -7.96
C ARG A 901 4.93 60.35 -9.30
N GLY A 902 5.52 59.72 -10.35
CA GLY A 902 4.92 59.69 -11.70
C GLY A 902 3.73 58.74 -11.73
N LEU A 903 3.93 57.54 -11.20
CA LEU A 903 2.91 56.50 -11.08
C LEU A 903 1.72 57.01 -10.20
N ARG A 904 2.02 57.70 -9.09
CA ARG A 904 0.95 58.24 -8.20
C ARG A 904 0.04 59.21 -8.94
N ARG A 905 0.59 60.14 -9.75
CA ARG A 905 -0.22 61.08 -10.51
C ARG A 905 -1.11 60.42 -11.55
N LEU A 906 -0.55 59.40 -12.22
CA LEU A 906 -1.27 58.65 -13.24
C LEU A 906 -2.41 57.85 -12.60
N VAL A 907 -2.15 57.16 -11.50
CA VAL A 907 -3.16 56.37 -10.75
C VAL A 907 -4.22 57.29 -10.15
N ALA A 908 -3.85 58.46 -9.57
CA ALA A 908 -4.81 59.41 -9.02
C ALA A 908 -5.74 59.95 -10.12
N SER A 909 -5.19 60.38 -11.27
CA SER A 909 -6.00 60.85 -12.40
C SER A 909 -6.95 59.76 -12.93
N ARG A 910 -6.51 58.48 -12.95
CA ARG A 910 -7.36 57.39 -13.41
C ARG A 910 -8.49 57.06 -12.42
N LEU A 911 -8.19 57.10 -11.12
CA LEU A 911 -9.21 56.93 -10.08
C LEU A 911 -10.21 58.05 -10.04
N GLU A 912 -9.78 59.33 -10.26
CA GLU A 912 -10.67 60.48 -10.37
C GLU A 912 -11.62 60.34 -11.57
N SER A 913 -11.10 59.85 -12.73
CA SER A 913 -11.93 59.56 -13.91
C SER A 913 -12.95 58.46 -13.62
N MET A 914 -12.50 57.32 -13.05
CA MET A 914 -13.40 56.20 -12.70
C MET A 914 -14.48 56.62 -11.68
N LEU A 915 -14.12 57.44 -10.70
CA LEU A 915 -15.07 57.96 -9.72
C LEU A 915 -16.07 58.94 -10.34
N ALA A 916 -15.64 59.76 -11.32
CA ALA A 916 -16.53 60.64 -12.05
C ALA A 916 -17.52 59.85 -12.93
N ASP A 917 -17.03 58.82 -13.63
CA ASP A 917 -17.86 57.91 -14.42
C ASP A 917 -18.87 57.14 -13.56
N TRP A 918 -18.43 56.65 -12.37
CA TRP A 918 -19.29 55.96 -11.38
C TRP A 918 -20.37 56.90 -10.82
N LYS A 919 -20.05 58.14 -10.52
CA LYS A 919 -21.00 59.14 -10.05
C LYS A 919 -21.93 59.67 -11.14
N ALA A 920 -21.52 59.58 -12.40
CA ALA A 920 -22.32 59.97 -13.56
C ALA A 920 -23.26 58.87 -14.04
N ALA A 921 -23.04 57.60 -13.59
CA ALA A 921 -23.95 56.51 -13.88
C ALA A 921 -25.32 56.79 -13.21
N PRO A 922 -26.45 56.71 -13.96
CA PRO A 922 -27.74 57.02 -13.39
C PRO A 922 -28.09 56.00 -12.29
N THR A 923 -28.26 56.51 -11.08
CA THR A 923 -28.89 55.80 -9.97
C THR A 923 -30.40 55.78 -10.21
N ASP A 924 -30.87 54.95 -11.08
CA ASP A 924 -32.28 54.59 -11.13
C ASP A 924 -32.47 53.16 -11.68
N ARG A 925 -32.56 52.25 -10.79
CA ARG A 925 -33.36 51.01 -10.91
C ARG A 925 -34.26 50.96 -9.72
N GLN A 926 -35.16 51.91 -9.64
CA GLN A 926 -36.38 51.71 -8.89
C GLN A 926 -37.46 51.17 -9.84
N THR A 927 -37.88 50.00 -9.47
CA THR A 927 -39.22 49.46 -9.67
C THR A 927 -39.64 49.02 -11.07
N GLY A 928 -39.58 47.70 -11.28
CA GLY A 928 -40.35 46.98 -12.30
C GLY A 928 -41.86 46.86 -11.96
N THR A 929 -42.50 47.91 -11.40
CA THR A 929 -43.94 47.91 -11.09
C THR A 929 -44.74 48.89 -11.93
N ASP A 930 -44.15 49.87 -12.60
CA ASP A 930 -44.88 50.87 -13.34
C ASP A 930 -45.03 50.61 -14.84
N ALA A 931 -44.22 49.75 -15.41
CA ALA A 931 -44.30 49.44 -16.86
C ALA A 931 -45.58 48.65 -17.22
N ASN A 932 -46.01 47.73 -16.34
CA ASN A 932 -47.24 46.93 -16.57
C ASN A 932 -48.53 47.80 -16.45
N ALA A 933 -48.55 48.80 -15.57
CA ALA A 933 -49.68 49.74 -15.41
C ALA A 933 -49.79 50.72 -16.58
N LEU A 934 -48.67 51.09 -17.20
CA LEU A 934 -48.64 51.95 -18.40
C LEU A 934 -49.09 51.18 -19.66
N ILE A 935 -48.78 49.90 -19.81
CA ILE A 935 -49.19 49.07 -20.93
C ILE A 935 -50.68 48.75 -20.86
N GLU A 936 -51.26 48.55 -19.68
CA GLU A 936 -52.71 48.26 -19.51
C GLU A 936 -53.60 49.47 -19.75
N SER A 937 -53.09 50.71 -19.69
CA SER A 937 -53.86 51.95 -19.91
C SER A 937 -53.58 52.62 -21.24
N ALA A 938 -52.62 52.21 -22.06
CA ALA A 938 -52.19 52.80 -23.31
C ALA A 938 -52.98 52.28 -24.50
N SER A 939 -53.32 53.20 -25.45
CA SER A 939 -53.89 52.82 -26.76
C SER A 939 -52.85 52.04 -27.61
N VAL A 940 -53.34 51.20 -28.56
CA VAL A 940 -52.49 50.42 -29.47
C VAL A 940 -51.46 51.28 -30.21
N ALA A 941 -51.79 52.56 -30.53
CA ALA A 941 -50.84 53.45 -31.17
C ALA A 941 -49.72 53.92 -30.25
N GLU A 942 -50.00 54.10 -28.97
CA GLU A 942 -49.02 54.57 -27.97
C GLU A 942 -48.06 53.34 -27.58
N ILE A 943 -48.54 52.09 -27.69
CA ILE A 943 -47.69 50.88 -27.50
C ILE A 943 -46.73 50.77 -28.69
N PHE A 944 -47.14 51.03 -29.93
CA PHE A 944 -46.27 51.04 -31.11
C PHE A 944 -45.24 52.11 -31.06
N ASP A 945 -45.59 53.35 -30.62
CA ASP A 945 -44.60 54.40 -30.43
C ASP A 945 -43.59 54.14 -29.33
N LEU A 946 -43.94 53.40 -28.26
CA LEU A 946 -43.07 53.01 -27.20
C LEU A 946 -42.08 51.91 -27.67
N ILE A 947 -42.57 50.99 -28.51
CA ILE A 947 -41.73 49.94 -29.11
C ILE A 947 -40.75 50.58 -30.12
N ASP A 948 -41.14 51.50 -30.93
CA ASP A 948 -40.26 52.22 -31.90
C ASP A 948 -39.23 53.11 -31.20
N GLN A 949 -39.52 53.61 -30.01
CA GLN A 949 -38.54 54.35 -29.18
C GLN A 949 -37.50 53.51 -28.53
N GLU A 950 -37.83 52.29 -28.09
CA GLU A 950 -36.87 51.37 -27.39
C GLU A 950 -36.08 50.51 -28.35
N PHE A 951 -36.63 50.11 -29.48
CA PHE A 951 -35.99 49.10 -30.36
C PHE A 951 -35.56 49.68 -31.73
N GLY A 952 -35.80 50.97 -32.06
CA GLY A 952 -35.40 51.64 -33.30
C GLY A 952 -36.13 51.04 -34.51
N THR A 953 -36.62 51.97 -35.40
CA THR A 953 -37.30 51.58 -36.65
C THR A 953 -36.49 50.65 -37.52
N VAL A 954 -37.03 49.50 -37.82
CA VAL A 954 -36.47 48.54 -38.81
C VAL A 954 -36.73 49.18 -40.21
N PRO A 955 -35.73 49.40 -41.07
CA PRO A 955 -35.97 49.86 -42.42
C PRO A 955 -36.67 48.76 -43.22
N GLN A 956 -37.68 49.17 -44.04
CA GLN A 956 -38.40 48.35 -44.99
C GLN A 956 -37.47 47.74 -46.04
#